data_686b4a903b9bdfe9fd3e3c10a09c50e7
#
_entry.id   686b4a903b9bdfe9fd3e3c10a09c50e7
#
_cell.length_a   1.000
_cell.length_b   1.000
_cell.length_c   1.000
_cell.angle_alpha   90.00
_cell.angle_beta   90.00
_cell.angle_gamma   90.00
#
_symmetry.space_group_name_H-M   'P 1'
#
loop_
_entity.id
_entity.type
_entity.pdbx_description
1 polymer ?
#
loop_
_entity_poly.entity_id
_entity_poly.type
_entity_poly.pdbx_seq_one_letter_code
_entity_poly.pdbx_strand_id
1 'polypeptide(L)'
;MLKKLLQLIALTIILLPAKAQTSFNANNRFEQLESTLPTPNTYRTASGSPGKDYWQQRADYDIKVELDDINRKIIGSETITYYNNSPDDLPYLWIQLDQNLFEKNAPGKTTKTGEIKNGISAGAFQELTDPKDYGYKITAVKDAKGNPLRHTINQTMMRIDLPTPLKSGASVSFGIDWNYLITAYYGRSGYEILGNGNIANYFIAHWFPRLAVYNDVYGWQHKQFLGQGEFTLNFGNYKVAITAPNDIVVGAGGELLNPNQVMTATQLKRWEQAKTATRPVEIVTQEEAIKAEKSVPTGKKTWVYKADNVRDFAFTASRKFIWDAMQVEVEGKKVWAMSYYSKEGNPLWGKYSTMVVAHTLRSYSKRTVAYPYPVAISCHATAGGGMEYPMISFNGGRPEADGTYTENVKNGMIGVIIHEVGHNFFPMIINSDERQWSWMDEGLNTFCQYLAEQEWDRNFPARRGEPQAIVPYMRLDSKNQVPIMANSENIMDFGNNAYAKPATALNILRETVMGRELFDYAFKEYARRWAFKQPYPADFFRTLEDASGVDLDWFWRGWFYGTEPVNQSIETVEWFGIDTQDPAIKKASEKSVADAKAKTISAIRNKTDIKRTVVEENPDLTDFYNTYDRFAPTEADKKKYQDYMASLNEDEKKLVSEGKNFYVVNFKNKGGLPMPVIIKLNYEDGSEEVLRFPAEVWRLNDVTAKKIIPTSKKVVKWTLDPFYEIADIDTEDNTFPREPAQPTKVQLFKMQGRTYSGGANPMQEAQNAKKAGAVTGSKN
;
A
#
# COMPACT_ATOMS: atom_id res chain seq x y z
N MET A 1 -70.50 22.54 9.73
CA MET A 1 -69.81 22.17 8.45
C MET A 1 -68.42 22.80 8.33
N LEU A 2 -68.30 24.11 8.62
CA LEU A 2 -67.00 24.83 8.45
C LEU A 2 -65.85 24.26 9.33
N LYS A 3 -66.11 23.84 10.61
CA LYS A 3 -65.09 23.24 11.49
C LYS A 3 -64.58 21.87 10.99
N LYS A 4 -65.43 21.05 10.38
CA LYS A 4 -65.01 19.78 9.81
C LYS A 4 -64.23 19.96 8.48
N LEU A 5 -64.51 21.04 7.71
CA LEU A 5 -63.78 21.37 6.50
C LEU A 5 -62.38 21.89 6.85
N LEU A 6 -62.25 22.73 7.90
CA LEU A 6 -60.95 23.20 8.41
C LEU A 6 -60.09 22.09 9.01
N GLN A 7 -60.70 21.10 9.66
CA GLN A 7 -59.97 19.90 10.14
C GLN A 7 -59.49 18.99 8.98
N LEU A 8 -60.30 18.89 7.91
CA LEU A 8 -59.92 18.10 6.72
C LEU A 8 -58.78 18.80 5.96
N ILE A 9 -58.79 20.15 5.85
CA ILE A 9 -57.74 20.93 5.22
C ILE A 9 -56.44 20.90 6.06
N ALA A 10 -56.54 20.94 7.39
CA ALA A 10 -55.38 20.77 8.25
C ALA A 10 -54.79 19.36 8.18
N LEU A 11 -55.62 18.31 8.02
CA LEU A 11 -55.14 16.93 7.85
C LEU A 11 -54.49 16.68 6.46
N THR A 12 -55.00 17.39 5.43
CA THR A 12 -54.44 17.28 4.05
C THR A 12 -53.09 18.03 3.93
N ILE A 13 -52.89 19.10 4.72
CA ILE A 13 -51.61 19.82 4.76
C ILE A 13 -50.53 19.01 5.50
N ILE A 14 -50.93 18.15 6.45
CA ILE A 14 -49.98 17.24 7.15
C ILE A 14 -49.58 16.03 6.27
N LEU A 15 -50.32 15.73 5.20
CA LEU A 15 -50.03 14.63 4.28
C LEU A 15 -49.37 15.03 2.96
N LEU A 16 -49.04 16.30 2.78
CA LEU A 16 -48.11 16.66 1.73
C LEU A 16 -46.71 16.19 2.20
N PRO A 17 -46.10 15.22 1.53
CA PRO A 17 -44.74 14.91 1.82
C PRO A 17 -43.95 16.22 1.65
N ALA A 18 -43.34 16.70 2.70
CA ALA A 18 -42.38 17.78 2.61
C ALA A 18 -41.23 17.31 1.69
N LYS A 19 -41.42 17.45 0.38
CA LYS A 19 -40.34 17.41 -0.59
C LYS A 19 -39.54 18.71 -0.53
N ALA A 20 -39.21 19.14 0.63
CA ALA A 20 -38.36 20.30 0.88
C ALA A 20 -37.37 20.02 2.00
N GLN A 21 -36.87 18.83 2.05
CA GLN A 21 -35.49 18.60 2.40
C GLN A 21 -34.85 18.05 1.13
N THR A 22 -34.13 18.90 0.41
CA THR A 22 -32.95 18.41 -0.27
C THR A 22 -32.36 17.42 0.73
N SER A 23 -32.38 16.14 0.44
CA SER A 23 -31.68 15.15 1.20
C SER A 23 -30.28 15.72 1.37
N PHE A 24 -29.93 16.11 2.59
CA PHE A 24 -28.55 16.34 2.94
C PHE A 24 -27.89 15.04 2.52
N ASN A 25 -27.12 15.12 1.45
CA ASN A 25 -26.55 13.92 0.88
C ASN A 25 -25.50 13.47 1.89
N ALA A 26 -25.89 12.54 2.78
CA ALA A 26 -25.00 11.97 3.79
C ALA A 26 -23.74 11.35 3.17
N ASN A 27 -23.71 11.24 1.84
CA ASN A 27 -22.61 10.76 1.03
C ASN A 27 -21.90 11.91 0.28
N ASN A 28 -21.95 13.15 0.74
CA ASN A 28 -21.18 14.23 0.11
C ASN A 28 -19.68 13.92 0.23
N ARG A 29 -19.10 13.45 -0.87
CA ARG A 29 -17.69 13.04 -0.94
C ARG A 29 -16.72 14.20 -0.76
N PHE A 30 -17.19 15.44 -0.93
CA PHE A 30 -16.41 16.69 -0.78
C PHE A 30 -16.68 17.42 0.54
N GLU A 31 -17.40 16.79 1.46
CA GLU A 31 -17.53 17.31 2.82
C GLU A 31 -16.19 17.18 3.55
N GLN A 32 -15.81 18.21 4.29
CA GLN A 32 -14.58 18.23 5.06
C GLN A 32 -14.51 17.07 6.07
N LEU A 33 -13.36 16.42 6.17
CA LEU A 33 -13.15 15.25 7.01
C LEU A 33 -13.01 15.62 8.49
N GLU A 34 -12.76 16.88 8.80
CA GLU A 34 -12.57 17.40 10.18
C GLU A 34 -13.71 17.05 11.14
N SER A 35 -14.94 16.91 10.62
CA SER A 35 -16.07 16.45 11.43
C SER A 35 -15.96 14.99 11.90
N THR A 36 -15.13 14.20 11.24
CA THR A 36 -14.91 12.76 11.51
C THR A 36 -13.59 12.52 12.26
N LEU A 37 -12.57 13.35 12.00
CA LEU A 37 -11.26 13.23 12.63
C LEU A 37 -11.31 13.68 14.12
N PRO A 38 -10.44 13.14 14.99
CA PRO A 38 -10.30 13.65 16.36
C PRO A 38 -9.99 15.14 16.38
N THR A 39 -10.66 15.89 17.25
CA THR A 39 -10.43 17.33 17.40
C THR A 39 -8.97 17.63 17.75
N PRO A 40 -8.31 18.57 17.06
CA PRO A 40 -6.95 18.99 17.39
C PRO A 40 -6.85 19.54 18.82
N ASN A 41 -5.69 19.33 19.45
CA ASN A 41 -5.43 19.75 20.82
C ASN A 41 -3.96 20.14 21.00
N THR A 42 -3.52 20.35 22.25
CA THR A 42 -2.13 20.75 22.55
C THR A 42 -1.12 19.61 22.40
N TYR A 43 -1.56 18.35 22.27
CA TYR A 43 -0.72 17.19 21.98
C TYR A 43 -0.59 16.95 20.48
N ARG A 44 -1.69 17.16 19.72
CA ARG A 44 -1.78 16.89 18.27
C ARG A 44 -2.47 18.06 17.58
N THR A 45 -1.73 18.81 16.78
CA THR A 45 -2.18 20.07 16.19
C THR A 45 -3.06 19.89 14.95
N ALA A 46 -3.75 20.94 14.55
CA ALA A 46 -4.52 20.98 13.31
C ALA A 46 -3.66 20.86 12.04
N SER A 47 -2.36 21.18 12.14
CA SER A 47 -1.40 20.98 11.04
C SER A 47 -0.88 19.53 10.94
N GLY A 48 -1.39 18.59 11.77
CA GLY A 48 -0.90 17.22 11.83
C GLY A 48 0.48 17.09 12.50
N SER A 49 1.00 18.13 13.12
CA SER A 49 2.27 18.09 13.85
C SER A 49 2.06 17.67 15.31
N PRO A 50 3.08 17.08 15.97
CA PRO A 50 3.10 17.01 17.43
C PRO A 50 2.96 18.40 18.02
N GLY A 51 2.08 18.55 19.02
CA GLY A 51 1.85 19.80 19.72
C GLY A 51 2.91 20.09 20.80
N LYS A 52 2.81 21.27 21.42
CA LYS A 52 3.77 21.72 22.43
C LYS A 52 3.77 20.86 23.70
N ASP A 53 2.67 20.20 24.00
CA ASP A 53 2.50 19.35 25.19
C ASP A 53 2.57 17.85 24.82
N TYR A 54 3.00 17.49 23.59
CA TYR A 54 3.14 16.11 23.16
C TYR A 54 4.12 15.36 24.06
N TRP A 55 3.72 14.18 24.50
CA TRP A 55 4.53 13.28 25.31
C TRP A 55 4.42 11.84 24.80
N GLN A 56 5.42 11.05 25.13
CA GLN A 56 5.38 9.60 24.95
C GLN A 56 6.23 8.94 26.02
N GLN A 57 5.86 7.72 26.38
CA GLN A 57 6.58 6.92 27.36
C GLN A 57 7.89 6.38 26.78
N ARG A 58 8.78 5.96 27.69
CA ARG A 58 10.04 5.30 27.35
C ARG A 58 10.25 4.07 28.23
N ALA A 59 10.80 2.99 27.66
CA ALA A 59 11.16 1.78 28.36
C ALA A 59 12.54 1.30 27.95
N ASP A 60 13.50 1.31 28.87
CA ASP A 60 14.86 0.81 28.67
C ASP A 60 14.98 -0.64 29.20
N TYR A 61 15.76 -1.48 28.51
CA TYR A 61 15.89 -2.90 28.78
C TYR A 61 17.36 -3.33 28.94
N ASP A 62 17.69 -4.04 30.02
CA ASP A 62 18.94 -4.82 30.19
C ASP A 62 18.54 -6.30 30.23
N ILE A 63 18.82 -7.05 29.15
CA ILE A 63 18.35 -8.42 28.97
C ILE A 63 19.53 -9.39 28.93
N LYS A 64 19.40 -10.50 29.64
CA LYS A 64 20.31 -11.65 29.57
C LYS A 64 19.46 -12.84 29.09
N VAL A 65 19.92 -13.48 28.03
CA VAL A 65 19.22 -14.62 27.45
C VAL A 65 20.20 -15.75 27.11
N GLU A 66 19.76 -16.97 27.35
CA GLU A 66 20.44 -18.19 26.91
C GLU A 66 19.57 -18.91 25.86
N LEU A 67 20.19 -19.25 24.73
CA LEU A 67 19.65 -20.16 23.74
C LEU A 67 20.12 -21.59 24.05
N ASP A 68 19.22 -22.41 24.57
CA ASP A 68 19.42 -23.84 24.71
C ASP A 68 19.08 -24.56 23.40
N ASP A 69 20.11 -24.78 22.58
CA ASP A 69 19.99 -25.42 21.26
C ASP A 69 19.58 -26.90 21.34
N ILE A 70 19.90 -27.58 22.46
CA ILE A 70 19.55 -29.01 22.63
C ILE A 70 18.05 -29.17 22.89
N ASN A 71 17.51 -28.38 23.81
CA ASN A 71 16.10 -28.47 24.20
C ASN A 71 15.22 -27.49 23.42
N ARG A 72 15.81 -26.67 22.52
CA ARG A 72 15.11 -25.60 21.75
C ARG A 72 14.32 -24.69 22.67
N LYS A 73 15.01 -24.10 23.61
CA LYS A 73 14.43 -23.29 24.68
C LYS A 73 15.12 -21.95 24.82
N ILE A 74 14.34 -20.92 25.11
CA ILE A 74 14.82 -19.63 25.57
C ILE A 74 14.70 -19.57 27.09
N ILE A 75 15.75 -19.10 27.73
CA ILE A 75 15.78 -18.82 29.17
C ILE A 75 16.28 -17.39 29.33
N GLY A 76 15.44 -16.50 29.84
CA GLY A 76 15.71 -15.07 29.87
C GLY A 76 15.46 -14.44 31.23
N SER A 77 16.16 -13.36 31.47
CA SER A 77 15.92 -12.42 32.57
C SER A 77 16.15 -11.00 32.06
N GLU A 78 15.34 -10.06 32.51
CA GLU A 78 15.45 -8.67 32.15
C GLU A 78 15.27 -7.75 33.34
N THR A 79 15.89 -6.58 33.25
CA THR A 79 15.55 -5.42 34.05
C THR A 79 14.99 -4.35 33.15
N ILE A 80 13.76 -3.94 33.42
CA ILE A 80 13.07 -2.89 32.68
C ILE A 80 13.09 -1.61 33.52
N THR A 81 13.46 -0.49 32.91
CA THR A 81 13.30 0.84 33.51
C THR A 81 12.27 1.61 32.68
N TYR A 82 11.12 1.88 33.29
CA TYR A 82 10.02 2.59 32.65
C TYR A 82 9.92 4.01 33.15
N TYR A 83 9.83 4.96 32.22
CA TYR A 83 9.74 6.40 32.47
C TYR A 83 8.32 6.89 32.17
N ASN A 84 7.67 7.46 33.18
CA ASN A 84 6.34 8.04 33.04
C ASN A 84 6.44 9.52 32.63
N ASN A 85 6.40 9.77 31.33
CA ASN A 85 6.42 11.12 30.77
C ASN A 85 5.00 11.71 30.58
N SER A 86 3.94 10.96 30.95
CA SER A 86 2.57 11.43 30.91
C SER A 86 2.25 12.39 32.06
N PRO A 87 1.19 13.19 31.95
CA PRO A 87 0.72 14.01 33.08
C PRO A 87 0.08 13.17 34.21
N ASP A 88 -0.18 11.88 33.99
CA ASP A 88 -0.94 11.02 34.88
C ASP A 88 -0.07 10.24 35.86
N ASP A 89 -0.63 9.93 37.04
CA ASP A 89 -0.05 8.96 37.97
C ASP A 89 -0.47 7.54 37.57
N LEU A 90 0.48 6.63 37.42
CA LEU A 90 0.22 5.27 36.96
C LEU A 90 0.26 4.27 38.13
N PRO A 91 -0.89 3.75 38.60
CA PRO A 91 -0.94 2.79 39.69
C PRO A 91 -0.59 1.35 39.30
N TYR A 92 -0.53 1.08 38.00
CA TYR A 92 -0.15 -0.22 37.43
C TYR A 92 0.47 -0.04 36.04
N LEU A 93 1.14 -1.11 35.59
CA LEU A 93 1.71 -1.21 34.24
C LEU A 93 1.10 -2.38 33.49
N TRP A 94 1.01 -2.27 32.17
CA TRP A 94 0.66 -3.39 31.30
C TRP A 94 1.88 -3.88 30.53
N ILE A 95 2.08 -5.20 30.51
CA ILE A 95 3.14 -5.90 29.81
C ILE A 95 2.51 -6.78 28.73
N GLN A 96 3.05 -6.74 27.51
CA GLN A 96 2.70 -7.61 26.41
C GLN A 96 3.48 -8.93 26.54
N LEU A 97 2.77 -10.04 26.42
CA LEU A 97 3.29 -11.40 26.44
C LEU A 97 2.99 -12.08 25.10
N ASP A 98 3.54 -11.56 24.01
CA ASP A 98 3.13 -11.95 22.66
C ASP A 98 3.46 -13.41 22.31
N GLN A 99 4.48 -14.01 22.95
CA GLN A 99 4.78 -15.46 22.80
C GLN A 99 3.60 -16.34 23.25
N ASN A 100 2.69 -15.81 24.10
CA ASN A 100 1.48 -16.52 24.52
C ASN A 100 0.47 -16.74 23.37
N LEU A 101 0.67 -16.14 22.20
CA LEU A 101 -0.02 -16.55 20.97
C LEU A 101 0.14 -18.05 20.69
N PHE A 102 1.25 -18.64 21.13
CA PHE A 102 1.59 -20.05 20.94
C PHE A 102 1.23 -20.94 22.13
N GLU A 103 0.58 -20.41 23.15
CA GLU A 103 -0.01 -21.24 24.21
C GLU A 103 -1.00 -22.26 23.64
N LYS A 104 -1.16 -23.36 24.36
CA LYS A 104 -2.09 -24.42 23.96
C LYS A 104 -3.51 -23.91 23.70
N ASN A 105 -4.00 -23.02 24.55
CA ASN A 105 -5.36 -22.46 24.51
C ASN A 105 -5.34 -20.96 24.14
N ALA A 106 -4.40 -20.52 23.34
CA ALA A 106 -4.25 -19.13 22.94
C ALA A 106 -5.53 -18.57 22.27
N PRO A 107 -5.92 -17.31 22.55
CA PRO A 107 -7.08 -16.68 21.91
C PRO A 107 -7.02 -16.71 20.40
N GLY A 108 -5.85 -16.43 19.81
CA GLY A 108 -5.65 -16.49 18.38
C GLY A 108 -5.94 -17.86 17.74
N LYS A 109 -5.83 -18.96 18.53
CA LYS A 109 -6.21 -20.31 18.07
C LYS A 109 -7.72 -20.54 18.22
N THR A 110 -8.29 -20.13 19.34
CA THR A 110 -9.72 -20.40 19.68
C THR A 110 -10.72 -19.51 18.96
N THR A 111 -10.29 -18.31 18.55
CA THR A 111 -11.11 -17.34 17.80
C THR A 111 -10.95 -17.46 16.28
N LYS A 112 -9.90 -18.16 15.81
CA LYS A 112 -9.64 -18.33 14.38
C LYS A 112 -10.73 -19.21 13.75
N THR A 113 -11.42 -18.66 12.77
CA THR A 113 -12.34 -19.40 11.92
C THR A 113 -11.61 -19.88 10.65
N GLY A 114 -12.03 -21.00 10.09
CA GLY A 114 -11.41 -21.53 8.87
C GLY A 114 -12.31 -22.55 8.18
N GLU A 115 -12.02 -22.80 6.92
CA GLU A 115 -12.69 -23.78 6.08
C GLU A 115 -11.66 -24.75 5.50
N ILE A 116 -11.99 -26.03 5.47
CA ILE A 116 -11.20 -27.08 4.82
C ILE A 116 -11.91 -27.45 3.51
N LYS A 117 -11.36 -27.03 2.37
CA LYS A 117 -11.99 -27.28 1.05
C LYS A 117 -11.62 -28.63 0.46
N ASN A 118 -10.36 -29.05 0.56
CA ASN A 118 -9.82 -30.22 -0.15
C ASN A 118 -9.00 -31.17 0.77
N GLY A 119 -9.23 -31.12 2.07
CA GLY A 119 -8.43 -31.83 3.07
C GLY A 119 -7.37 -30.96 3.73
N ILE A 120 -6.67 -31.54 4.71
CA ILE A 120 -5.60 -30.89 5.47
C ILE A 120 -4.29 -31.65 5.27
N SER A 121 -3.17 -30.95 5.16
CA SER A 121 -1.87 -31.60 5.10
C SER A 121 -1.49 -32.24 6.44
N ALA A 122 -0.66 -33.29 6.42
CA ALA A 122 -0.18 -33.94 7.64
C ALA A 122 0.52 -32.95 8.59
N GLY A 123 1.31 -32.02 8.06
CA GLY A 123 1.98 -30.98 8.86
C GLY A 123 1.00 -30.03 9.53
N ALA A 124 0.00 -29.52 8.80
CA ALA A 124 -1.03 -28.65 9.37
C ALA A 124 -1.90 -29.39 10.41
N PHE A 125 -2.16 -30.70 10.19
CA PHE A 125 -2.85 -31.52 11.17
C PHE A 125 -2.01 -31.72 12.45
N GLN A 126 -0.71 -31.98 12.28
CA GLN A 126 0.22 -32.09 13.42
C GLN A 126 0.29 -30.80 14.22
N GLU A 127 0.32 -29.65 13.57
CA GLU A 127 0.29 -28.34 14.21
C GLU A 127 -0.99 -28.13 15.04
N LEU A 128 -2.15 -28.46 14.48
CA LEU A 128 -3.43 -28.36 15.18
C LEU A 128 -3.53 -29.29 16.41
N THR A 129 -2.81 -30.41 16.39
CA THR A 129 -2.86 -31.46 17.43
C THR A 129 -1.64 -31.47 18.33
N ASP A 130 -0.67 -30.53 18.17
CA ASP A 130 0.52 -30.45 19.00
C ASP A 130 0.15 -30.24 20.47
N PRO A 131 0.48 -31.17 21.39
CA PRO A 131 0.11 -31.05 22.81
C PRO A 131 1.00 -30.07 23.57
N LYS A 132 2.11 -29.61 22.97
CA LYS A 132 3.10 -28.75 23.64
C LYS A 132 2.57 -27.36 23.87
N ASP A 133 3.02 -26.76 24.92
CA ASP A 133 2.75 -25.37 25.28
C ASP A 133 4.01 -24.52 25.07
N TYR A 134 3.94 -23.59 24.11
CA TYR A 134 5.05 -22.75 23.70
C TYR A 134 4.94 -21.31 24.26
N GLY A 135 3.94 -21.04 25.11
CA GLY A 135 3.79 -19.74 25.79
C GLY A 135 4.84 -19.50 26.85
N TYR A 136 4.96 -18.26 27.31
CA TYR A 136 5.82 -17.87 28.40
C TYR A 136 5.54 -18.64 29.68
N LYS A 137 6.62 -19.04 30.37
CA LYS A 137 6.60 -19.45 31.77
C LYS A 137 7.29 -18.33 32.56
N ILE A 138 6.50 -17.38 33.05
CA ILE A 138 6.98 -16.30 33.92
C ILE A 138 7.32 -16.93 35.28
N THR A 139 8.58 -16.84 35.68
CA THR A 139 9.06 -17.48 36.93
C THR A 139 9.25 -16.50 38.06
N ALA A 140 9.42 -15.22 37.76
CA ALA A 140 9.45 -14.16 38.74
C ALA A 140 9.12 -12.79 38.16
N VAL A 141 8.45 -11.94 38.94
CA VAL A 141 8.29 -10.49 38.69
C VAL A 141 8.65 -9.79 39.98
N LYS A 142 9.72 -8.94 40.00
CA LYS A 142 10.32 -8.38 41.19
C LYS A 142 10.59 -6.88 41.05
N ASP A 143 10.47 -6.15 42.15
CA ASP A 143 10.97 -4.77 42.22
C ASP A 143 12.52 -4.68 42.18
N ALA A 144 13.05 -3.47 42.11
CA ALA A 144 14.52 -3.25 42.13
C ALA A 144 15.24 -3.75 43.40
N LYS A 145 14.50 -4.03 44.48
CA LYS A 145 15.02 -4.58 45.73
C LYS A 145 14.91 -6.11 45.78
N GLY A 146 14.34 -6.74 44.77
CA GLY A 146 14.13 -8.19 44.70
C GLY A 146 12.81 -8.67 45.34
N ASN A 147 11.93 -7.78 45.82
CA ASN A 147 10.65 -8.17 46.37
C ASN A 147 9.65 -8.54 45.25
N PRO A 148 8.82 -9.55 45.45
CA PRO A 148 7.82 -9.93 44.42
C PRO A 148 6.79 -8.82 44.21
N LEU A 149 6.50 -8.53 42.96
CA LEU A 149 5.41 -7.64 42.56
C LEU A 149 4.14 -8.44 42.27
N ARG A 150 3.00 -7.91 42.75
CA ARG A 150 1.69 -8.47 42.42
C ARG A 150 1.43 -8.29 40.93
N HIS A 151 1.09 -9.39 40.26
CA HIS A 151 0.77 -9.37 38.85
C HIS A 151 -0.36 -10.35 38.51
N THR A 152 -1.03 -10.10 37.40
CA THR A 152 -2.10 -10.94 36.86
C THR A 152 -1.89 -11.12 35.37
N ILE A 153 -1.80 -12.37 34.91
CA ILE A 153 -1.67 -12.70 33.48
C ILE A 153 -3.06 -13.03 32.96
N ASN A 154 -3.43 -12.37 31.85
CA ASN A 154 -4.60 -12.68 31.07
C ASN A 154 -4.17 -12.87 29.60
N GLN A 155 -3.95 -14.12 29.22
CA GLN A 155 -3.55 -14.51 27.87
C GLN A 155 -2.27 -13.81 27.41
N THR A 156 -2.31 -12.92 26.41
CA THR A 156 -1.15 -12.20 25.91
C THR A 156 -0.82 -10.89 26.65
N MET A 157 -1.48 -10.65 27.78
CA MET A 157 -1.27 -9.44 28.57
C MET A 157 -1.00 -9.78 30.06
N MET A 158 -0.07 -9.04 30.67
CA MET A 158 0.18 -9.10 32.13
C MET A 158 0.04 -7.70 32.72
N ARG A 159 -0.75 -7.57 33.75
CA ARG A 159 -0.84 -6.38 34.58
C ARG A 159 0.07 -6.53 35.81
N ILE A 160 0.89 -5.52 36.08
CA ILE A 160 1.71 -5.41 37.27
C ILE A 160 1.17 -4.26 38.13
N ASP A 161 0.69 -4.55 39.35
CA ASP A 161 0.24 -3.53 40.30
C ASP A 161 1.47 -2.94 41.02
N LEU A 162 1.62 -1.62 40.98
CA LEU A 162 2.72 -0.93 41.62
C LEU A 162 2.41 -0.69 43.11
N PRO A 163 3.36 -0.94 44.04
CA PRO A 163 3.16 -0.67 45.46
C PRO A 163 2.83 0.80 45.77
N THR A 164 3.34 1.69 44.94
CA THR A 164 3.06 3.13 44.95
C THR A 164 2.87 3.60 43.51
N PRO A 165 1.84 4.41 43.20
CA PRO A 165 1.65 4.93 41.86
C PRO A 165 2.88 5.66 41.35
N LEU A 166 3.27 5.36 40.11
CA LEU A 166 4.38 6.01 39.42
C LEU A 166 3.95 7.43 39.01
N LYS A 167 4.54 8.42 39.65
CA LYS A 167 4.23 9.84 39.40
C LYS A 167 4.67 10.29 38.01
N SER A 168 4.00 11.34 37.51
CA SER A 168 4.44 12.07 36.34
C SER A 168 5.90 12.51 36.47
N GLY A 169 6.71 12.32 35.42
CA GLY A 169 8.14 12.64 35.39
C GLY A 169 9.04 11.66 36.16
N ALA A 170 8.48 10.63 36.81
CA ALA A 170 9.25 9.64 37.57
C ALA A 170 9.55 8.38 36.73
N SER A 171 10.44 7.53 37.25
CA SER A 171 10.73 6.21 36.66
C SER A 171 10.64 5.11 37.71
N VAL A 172 10.40 3.88 37.21
CA VAL A 172 10.41 2.66 38.02
C VAL A 172 11.24 1.58 37.32
N SER A 173 12.04 0.83 38.10
CA SER A 173 12.77 -0.34 37.60
C SER A 173 12.27 -1.61 38.26
N PHE A 174 12.10 -2.66 37.47
CA PHE A 174 11.65 -3.98 37.92
C PHE A 174 12.23 -5.07 37.04
N GLY A 175 12.25 -6.31 37.52
CA GLY A 175 12.80 -7.45 36.78
C GLY A 175 11.72 -8.50 36.48
N ILE A 176 11.89 -9.17 35.36
CA ILE A 176 11.09 -10.33 34.96
C ILE A 176 12.03 -11.47 34.58
N ASP A 177 11.77 -12.67 35.11
CA ASP A 177 12.45 -13.91 34.73
C ASP A 177 11.45 -14.82 33.99
N TRP A 178 11.88 -15.38 32.85
CA TRP A 178 10.99 -16.25 32.03
C TRP A 178 11.73 -17.35 31.30
N ASN A 179 10.98 -18.30 30.78
CA ASN A 179 11.45 -19.25 29.78
C ASN A 179 10.30 -19.72 28.89
N TYR A 180 10.62 -20.28 27.72
CA TYR A 180 9.63 -20.94 26.86
C TYR A 180 10.31 -21.89 25.86
N LEU A 181 9.55 -22.84 25.29
CA LEU A 181 10.00 -23.69 24.19
C LEU A 181 9.85 -22.97 22.85
N ILE A 182 10.89 -23.00 22.04
CA ILE A 182 10.89 -22.40 20.71
C ILE A 182 10.05 -23.27 19.77
N THR A 183 9.05 -22.68 19.12
CA THR A 183 8.20 -23.35 18.14
C THR A 183 8.93 -23.52 16.80
N ALA A 184 8.41 -24.37 15.91
CA ALA A 184 8.75 -24.29 14.50
C ALA A 184 8.39 -22.89 13.96
N TYR A 185 9.10 -22.44 12.92
CA TYR A 185 8.93 -21.07 12.43
C TYR A 185 7.56 -20.87 11.75
N TYR A 186 6.85 -19.82 12.16
CA TYR A 186 5.53 -19.44 11.67
C TYR A 186 5.50 -18.08 10.95
N GLY A 187 6.59 -17.69 10.32
CA GLY A 187 6.70 -16.41 9.64
C GLY A 187 7.16 -15.24 10.52
N ARG A 188 6.97 -15.30 11.85
CA ARG A 188 7.37 -14.24 12.80
C ARG A 188 8.55 -14.62 13.69
N SER A 189 8.53 -15.82 14.29
CA SER A 189 9.57 -16.31 15.22
C SER A 189 9.59 -17.83 15.24
N GLY A 190 10.72 -18.43 15.65
CA GLY A 190 10.84 -19.86 15.76
C GLY A 190 12.16 -20.42 15.24
N TYR A 191 12.16 -21.70 14.86
CA TYR A 191 13.32 -22.33 14.23
C TYR A 191 12.94 -23.08 12.96
N GLU A 192 13.89 -23.20 12.05
CA GLU A 192 13.80 -24.01 10.84
C GLU A 192 14.96 -24.99 10.75
N ILE A 193 14.69 -26.20 10.25
CA ILE A 193 15.73 -27.19 9.92
C ILE A 193 15.83 -27.28 8.41
N LEU A 194 17.01 -27.01 7.86
CA LEU A 194 17.30 -27.09 6.44
C LEU A 194 18.28 -28.25 6.14
N GLY A 195 17.95 -29.02 5.10
CA GLY A 195 18.77 -30.16 4.67
C GLY A 195 18.65 -31.36 5.62
N ASN A 196 19.60 -32.31 5.46
CA ASN A 196 19.65 -33.53 6.27
C ASN A 196 20.35 -33.26 7.59
N GLY A 197 19.66 -33.42 8.71
CA GLY A 197 20.23 -33.25 10.04
C GLY A 197 19.26 -32.55 11.01
N ASN A 198 19.73 -32.27 12.22
CA ASN A 198 18.93 -31.63 13.27
C ASN A 198 19.46 -30.23 13.62
N ILE A 199 20.13 -29.56 12.67
CA ILE A 199 20.72 -28.23 12.89
C ILE A 199 19.68 -27.18 12.57
N ALA A 200 19.37 -26.36 13.59
CA ALA A 200 18.37 -25.31 13.47
C ALA A 200 18.97 -23.98 13.04
N ASN A 201 18.23 -23.26 12.22
CA ASN A 201 18.32 -21.80 12.10
C ASN A 201 17.25 -21.21 13.01
N TYR A 202 17.66 -20.34 13.91
CA TYR A 202 16.78 -19.67 14.86
C TYR A 202 16.50 -18.27 14.39
N PHE A 203 15.24 -17.85 14.47
CA PHE A 203 14.72 -16.52 14.20
C PHE A 203 13.89 -16.11 15.41
N ILE A 204 14.45 -15.28 16.28
CA ILE A 204 13.91 -15.06 17.63
C ILE A 204 13.42 -13.63 17.76
N ALA A 205 12.09 -13.50 17.85
CA ALA A 205 11.37 -12.25 18.01
C ALA A 205 10.20 -12.41 18.98
N HIS A 206 9.64 -11.30 19.50
CA HIS A 206 8.65 -11.25 20.59
C HIS A 206 8.99 -12.20 21.78
N TRP A 207 10.25 -12.33 22.04
CA TRP A 207 10.85 -13.36 22.87
C TRP A 207 11.05 -12.95 24.34
N PHE A 208 10.75 -11.71 24.68
CA PHE A 208 10.84 -11.13 26.04
C PHE A 208 9.55 -10.34 26.34
N PRO A 209 9.13 -10.23 27.61
CA PRO A 209 8.00 -9.41 28.02
C PRO A 209 8.23 -7.93 27.72
N ARG A 210 7.27 -7.24 27.09
CA ARG A 210 7.43 -5.87 26.61
C ARG A 210 6.40 -4.92 27.20
N LEU A 211 6.79 -3.70 27.58
CA LEU A 211 5.86 -2.66 28.03
C LEU A 211 4.80 -2.35 26.96
N ALA A 212 3.53 -2.37 27.32
CA ALA A 212 2.48 -1.82 26.50
C ALA A 212 2.63 -0.29 26.37
N VAL A 213 2.14 0.28 25.29
CA VAL A 213 2.11 1.73 25.11
C VAL A 213 1.03 2.34 26.00
N TYR A 214 1.37 3.47 26.63
CA TYR A 214 0.45 4.40 27.25
C TYR A 214 0.56 5.73 26.54
N ASN A 215 -0.51 6.24 25.95
CA ASN A 215 -0.44 7.46 25.15
C ASN A 215 -1.63 8.39 25.36
N ASP A 216 -1.56 9.56 24.74
CA ASP A 216 -2.53 10.66 24.85
C ASP A 216 -3.89 10.39 24.18
N VAL A 217 -3.99 9.35 23.33
CA VAL A 217 -5.21 9.06 22.56
C VAL A 217 -6.09 8.00 23.21
N TYR A 218 -5.49 6.86 23.60
CA TYR A 218 -6.23 5.70 24.14
C TYR A 218 -5.82 5.30 25.55
N GLY A 219 -4.86 5.98 26.17
CA GLY A 219 -4.27 5.50 27.41
C GLY A 219 -3.49 4.20 27.17
N TRP A 220 -3.72 3.16 27.99
CA TRP A 220 -3.07 1.87 27.83
C TRP A 220 -3.54 1.09 26.60
N GLN A 221 -2.58 0.71 25.75
CA GLN A 221 -2.76 -0.17 24.61
C GLN A 221 -2.61 -1.63 25.05
N HIS A 222 -3.67 -2.19 25.68
CA HIS A 222 -3.66 -3.53 26.26
C HIS A 222 -4.55 -4.53 25.50
N LYS A 223 -4.75 -4.30 24.21
CA LYS A 223 -5.46 -5.23 23.32
C LYS A 223 -4.69 -6.54 23.21
N GLN A 224 -5.40 -7.67 23.27
CA GLN A 224 -4.82 -9.00 23.09
C GLN A 224 -4.17 -9.14 21.72
N PHE A 225 -3.06 -9.88 21.65
CA PHE A 225 -2.43 -10.24 20.39
C PHE A 225 -3.12 -11.48 19.80
N LEU A 226 -3.84 -11.31 18.69
CA LEU A 226 -4.56 -12.38 18.01
C LEU A 226 -3.84 -12.88 16.77
N GLY A 227 -2.78 -12.19 16.33
CA GLY A 227 -1.87 -12.62 15.28
C GLY A 227 -2.00 -11.86 13.95
N GLN A 228 -3.02 -11.02 13.75
CA GLN A 228 -3.18 -10.23 12.53
C GLN A 228 -2.70 -8.79 12.70
N GLY A 229 -3.20 -8.07 13.70
CA GLY A 229 -2.66 -6.76 14.08
C GLY A 229 -1.28 -6.92 14.74
N GLU A 230 -0.26 -6.20 14.26
CA GLU A 230 1.10 -6.38 14.72
C GLU A 230 1.40 -5.68 16.05
N PHE A 231 2.42 -4.85 16.16
CA PHE A 231 2.89 -4.39 17.46
C PHE A 231 2.81 -2.86 17.60
N THR A 232 2.45 -2.40 18.80
CA THR A 232 2.68 -1.01 19.19
C THR A 232 3.52 -0.99 20.45
N LEU A 233 4.67 -0.31 20.43
CA LEU A 233 5.71 -0.40 21.44
C LEU A 233 6.33 0.97 21.72
N ASN A 234 6.92 1.12 22.94
CA ASN A 234 7.61 2.32 23.33
C ASN A 234 9.06 2.29 22.83
N PHE A 235 9.60 3.45 22.48
CA PHE A 235 11.04 3.58 22.27
C PHE A 235 11.81 3.47 23.57
N GLY A 236 13.04 2.93 23.48
CA GLY A 236 13.96 2.83 24.59
C GLY A 236 15.34 2.36 24.15
N ASN A 237 16.22 2.19 25.12
CA ASN A 237 17.56 1.66 24.92
C ASN A 237 17.61 0.20 25.35
N TYR A 238 18.28 -0.61 24.56
CA TYR A 238 18.42 -2.03 24.80
C TYR A 238 19.90 -2.40 24.96
N LYS A 239 20.20 -3.15 26.01
CA LYS A 239 21.44 -3.88 26.16
C LYS A 239 21.12 -5.35 26.31
N VAL A 240 21.59 -6.17 25.38
CA VAL A 240 21.19 -7.58 25.28
C VAL A 240 22.43 -8.47 25.26
N ALA A 241 22.53 -9.37 26.20
CA ALA A 241 23.58 -10.38 26.30
C ALA A 241 22.99 -11.75 25.91
N ILE A 242 23.37 -12.26 24.74
CA ILE A 242 22.88 -13.53 24.15
C ILE A 242 23.94 -14.61 24.34
N THR A 243 23.69 -15.58 25.20
CA THR A 243 24.56 -16.74 25.44
C THR A 243 24.09 -17.92 24.57
N ALA A 244 24.97 -18.44 23.74
CA ALA A 244 24.71 -19.57 22.85
C ALA A 244 25.90 -20.52 22.80
N PRO A 245 25.78 -21.75 22.28
CA PRO A 245 26.91 -22.63 21.98
C PRO A 245 28.00 -21.90 21.19
N ASN A 246 29.27 -22.18 21.49
CA ASN A 246 30.41 -21.40 20.98
C ASN A 246 30.67 -21.56 19.47
N ASP A 247 30.01 -22.51 18.80
CA ASP A 247 30.04 -22.76 17.35
C ASP A 247 28.91 -22.08 16.61
N ILE A 248 27.98 -21.42 17.30
CA ILE A 248 26.87 -20.67 16.72
C ILE A 248 27.30 -19.23 16.41
N VAL A 249 26.90 -18.76 15.23
CA VAL A 249 26.94 -17.33 14.82
C VAL A 249 25.62 -16.69 15.20
N VAL A 250 25.68 -15.52 15.86
CA VAL A 250 24.52 -14.74 16.26
C VAL A 250 24.53 -13.42 15.52
N GLY A 251 23.39 -13.06 14.91
CA GLY A 251 23.11 -11.73 14.35
C GLY A 251 21.94 -11.09 15.09
N ALA A 252 22.03 -9.79 15.43
CA ALA A 252 20.96 -9.11 16.15
C ALA A 252 20.81 -7.65 15.77
N GLY A 253 19.61 -7.10 15.98
CA GLY A 253 19.27 -5.70 15.73
C GLY A 253 19.99 -4.76 16.70
N GLY A 254 21.23 -4.40 16.40
CA GLY A 254 22.03 -3.51 17.24
C GLY A 254 23.53 -3.57 16.93
N GLU A 255 24.28 -2.76 17.63
CA GLU A 255 25.74 -2.74 17.55
C GLU A 255 26.35 -3.85 18.43
N LEU A 256 27.22 -4.69 17.84
CA LEU A 256 27.97 -5.72 18.56
C LEU A 256 29.09 -5.07 19.37
N LEU A 257 29.02 -5.16 20.72
CA LEU A 257 29.96 -4.49 21.64
C LEU A 257 31.23 -5.28 21.89
N ASN A 258 31.25 -6.60 21.71
CA ASN A 258 32.38 -7.47 22.08
C ASN A 258 32.88 -8.35 20.92
N PRO A 259 33.12 -7.80 19.72
CA PRO A 259 33.53 -8.59 18.54
C PRO A 259 34.82 -9.41 18.82
N ASN A 260 35.76 -8.86 19.54
CA ASN A 260 37.04 -9.55 19.90
C ASN A 260 36.87 -10.80 20.78
N GLN A 261 35.72 -10.96 21.45
CA GLN A 261 35.41 -12.11 22.29
C GLN A 261 34.66 -13.21 21.55
N VAL A 262 33.95 -12.86 20.50
CA VAL A 262 33.03 -13.78 19.81
C VAL A 262 33.41 -14.11 18.37
N MET A 263 34.28 -13.31 17.75
CA MET A 263 34.83 -13.51 16.41
C MET A 263 36.25 -14.02 16.44
N THR A 264 36.62 -14.82 15.44
CA THR A 264 38.01 -15.23 15.22
C THR A 264 38.86 -14.09 14.65
N ALA A 265 40.20 -14.21 14.78
CA ALA A 265 41.10 -13.19 14.19
C ALA A 265 40.91 -13.02 12.67
N THR A 266 40.57 -14.09 11.95
CA THR A 266 40.30 -14.06 10.51
C THR A 266 39.02 -13.30 10.22
N GLN A 267 37.94 -13.55 10.98
CA GLN A 267 36.68 -12.83 10.86
C GLN A 267 36.84 -11.33 11.17
N LEU A 268 37.58 -10.98 12.21
CA LEU A 268 37.92 -9.59 12.54
C LEU A 268 38.66 -8.89 11.40
N LYS A 269 39.61 -9.56 10.75
CA LYS A 269 40.31 -9.01 9.59
C LYS A 269 39.37 -8.74 8.41
N ARG A 270 38.47 -9.67 8.12
CA ARG A 270 37.46 -9.50 7.06
C ARG A 270 36.46 -8.39 7.43
N TRP A 271 36.11 -8.26 8.71
CA TRP A 271 35.28 -7.18 9.22
C TRP A 271 35.91 -5.80 8.96
N GLU A 272 37.21 -5.65 9.20
CA GLU A 272 37.92 -4.41 8.87
C GLU A 272 37.95 -4.14 7.36
N GLN A 273 38.13 -5.17 6.54
CA GLN A 273 38.09 -5.05 5.08
C GLN A 273 36.72 -4.57 4.58
N ALA A 274 35.64 -5.05 5.19
CA ALA A 274 34.27 -4.70 4.82
C ALA A 274 33.94 -3.21 5.03
N LYS A 275 34.68 -2.49 5.88
CA LYS A 275 34.48 -1.05 6.14
C LYS A 275 34.74 -0.16 4.92
N THR A 276 35.53 -0.62 3.96
CA THR A 276 35.91 0.14 2.77
C THR A 276 35.58 -0.58 1.46
N ALA A 277 35.01 -1.78 1.57
CA ALA A 277 34.67 -2.57 0.39
C ALA A 277 33.46 -1.99 -0.37
N THR A 278 33.52 -2.04 -1.70
CA THR A 278 32.41 -1.62 -2.58
C THR A 278 31.43 -2.74 -2.87
N ARG A 279 31.73 -3.95 -2.40
CA ARG A 279 30.91 -5.16 -2.48
C ARG A 279 30.91 -5.86 -1.13
N PRO A 280 29.88 -6.66 -0.80
CA PRO A 280 29.86 -7.42 0.43
C PRO A 280 31.08 -8.32 0.59
N VAL A 281 31.62 -8.39 1.81
CA VAL A 281 32.71 -9.26 2.21
C VAL A 281 32.15 -10.35 3.10
N GLU A 282 32.39 -11.62 2.79
CA GLU A 282 32.01 -12.73 3.66
C GLU A 282 32.87 -12.70 4.95
N ILE A 283 32.25 -12.36 6.05
CA ILE A 283 32.86 -12.37 7.40
C ILE A 283 32.98 -13.82 7.86
N VAL A 284 31.91 -14.61 7.67
CA VAL A 284 31.88 -16.08 7.82
C VAL A 284 31.63 -16.65 6.44
N THR A 285 32.59 -17.44 5.92
CA THR A 285 32.47 -18.01 4.59
C THR A 285 31.58 -19.25 4.56
N GLN A 286 31.16 -19.64 3.35
CA GLN A 286 30.38 -20.86 3.17
C GLN A 286 31.14 -22.11 3.65
N GLU A 287 32.45 -22.18 3.42
CA GLU A 287 33.29 -23.30 3.89
C GLU A 287 33.37 -23.36 5.41
N GLU A 288 33.48 -22.21 6.06
CA GLU A 288 33.46 -22.10 7.53
C GLU A 288 32.11 -22.55 8.10
N ALA A 289 30.99 -22.14 7.49
CA ALA A 289 29.63 -22.56 7.86
C ALA A 289 29.43 -24.07 7.69
N ILE A 290 29.86 -24.65 6.55
CA ILE A 290 29.81 -26.11 6.31
C ILE A 290 30.64 -26.88 7.33
N LYS A 291 31.78 -26.34 7.77
CA LYS A 291 32.59 -26.94 8.83
C LYS A 291 31.89 -26.89 10.18
N ALA A 292 31.26 -25.73 10.50
CA ALA A 292 30.52 -25.54 11.74
C ALA A 292 29.28 -26.45 11.84
N GLU A 293 28.63 -26.79 10.74
CA GLU A 293 27.53 -27.76 10.70
C GLU A 293 27.92 -29.13 11.28
N LYS A 294 29.21 -29.49 11.21
CA LYS A 294 29.73 -30.77 11.66
C LYS A 294 30.37 -30.70 13.03
N SER A 295 30.42 -29.51 13.65
CA SER A 295 31.04 -29.31 14.95
C SER A 295 30.15 -29.77 16.10
N VAL A 296 30.81 -30.10 17.21
CA VAL A 296 30.16 -30.33 18.50
C VAL A 296 30.63 -29.19 19.40
N PRO A 297 29.71 -28.40 19.98
CA PRO A 297 30.13 -27.27 20.83
C PRO A 297 30.88 -27.75 22.07
N THR A 298 31.97 -27.08 22.40
CA THR A 298 32.79 -27.37 23.57
C THR A 298 32.51 -26.45 24.75
N GLY A 299 31.59 -25.50 24.59
CA GLY A 299 31.20 -24.53 25.57
C GLY A 299 30.23 -23.52 25.01
N LYS A 300 30.05 -22.41 25.71
CA LYS A 300 29.19 -21.30 25.31
C LYS A 300 30.00 -20.01 25.16
N LYS A 301 29.51 -19.07 24.38
CA LYS A 301 30.00 -17.68 24.32
C LYS A 301 28.83 -16.72 24.38
N THR A 302 29.08 -15.51 24.86
CA THR A 302 28.05 -14.47 25.02
C THR A 302 28.32 -13.33 24.05
N TRP A 303 27.35 -13.07 23.20
CA TRP A 303 27.29 -11.92 22.28
C TRP A 303 26.59 -10.77 22.97
N VAL A 304 27.20 -9.59 23.03
CA VAL A 304 26.64 -8.42 23.70
C VAL A 304 26.31 -7.36 22.66
N TYR A 305 25.05 -7.01 22.59
CA TYR A 305 24.53 -6.01 21.67
C TYR A 305 23.97 -4.79 22.41
N LYS A 306 23.98 -3.65 21.71
CA LYS A 306 23.38 -2.41 22.14
C LYS A 306 22.52 -1.83 21.00
N ALA A 307 21.31 -1.39 21.33
CA ALA A 307 20.44 -0.67 20.41
C ALA A 307 19.83 0.54 21.14
N ASP A 308 20.07 1.73 20.60
CA ASP A 308 19.59 2.97 21.22
C ASP A 308 18.35 3.48 20.49
N ASN A 309 17.35 3.92 21.26
CA ASN A 309 16.12 4.53 20.78
C ASN A 309 15.40 3.67 19.74
N VAL A 310 15.21 2.40 20.06
CA VAL A 310 14.44 1.42 19.26
C VAL A 310 13.21 0.97 20.03
N ARG A 311 12.24 0.40 19.35
CA ARG A 311 10.98 -0.04 19.96
C ARG A 311 10.93 -1.54 20.28
N ASP A 312 11.82 -2.33 19.71
CA ASP A 312 11.89 -3.79 19.88
C ASP A 312 13.32 -4.29 19.64
N PHE A 313 13.56 -5.59 19.88
CA PHE A 313 14.83 -6.25 19.66
C PHE A 313 14.62 -7.70 19.21
N ALA A 314 15.21 -8.09 18.08
CA ALA A 314 15.19 -9.46 17.57
C ALA A 314 16.62 -9.94 17.27
N PHE A 315 16.80 -11.27 17.23
CA PHE A 315 18.06 -11.88 16.85
C PHE A 315 17.86 -13.19 16.07
N THR A 316 18.91 -13.57 15.36
CA THR A 316 19.03 -14.85 14.66
C THR A 316 20.26 -15.59 15.12
N ALA A 317 20.24 -16.93 15.06
CA ALA A 317 21.36 -17.75 15.51
C ALA A 317 21.42 -19.07 14.73
N SER A 318 22.58 -19.42 14.22
CA SER A 318 22.82 -20.75 13.62
C SER A 318 24.31 -21.04 13.44
N ARG A 319 24.68 -22.31 13.43
CA ARG A 319 25.99 -22.74 12.96
C ARG A 319 26.09 -22.88 11.44
N LYS A 320 24.96 -22.76 10.74
CA LYS A 320 24.87 -22.82 9.26
C LYS A 320 25.08 -21.46 8.58
N PHE A 321 25.19 -20.36 9.35
CA PHE A 321 25.20 -19.03 8.75
C PHE A 321 26.52 -18.71 8.06
N ILE A 322 26.40 -18.36 6.79
CA ILE A 322 27.27 -17.46 6.07
C ILE A 322 26.88 -16.04 6.52
N TRP A 323 27.85 -15.21 6.77
CA TRP A 323 27.63 -13.82 7.16
C TRP A 323 28.46 -12.92 6.26
N ASP A 324 27.79 -12.10 5.45
CA ASP A 324 28.46 -11.07 4.69
C ASP A 324 28.06 -9.66 5.14
N ALA A 325 28.93 -8.69 4.88
CA ALA A 325 28.74 -7.32 5.32
C ALA A 325 29.47 -6.33 4.42
N MET A 326 28.94 -5.09 4.36
CA MET A 326 29.64 -3.91 3.84
C MET A 326 29.16 -2.66 4.59
N GLN A 327 30.06 -1.68 4.73
CA GLN A 327 29.61 -0.35 5.14
C GLN A 327 29.12 0.44 3.92
N VAL A 328 28.02 1.14 4.11
CA VAL A 328 27.44 2.01 3.08
C VAL A 328 27.23 3.41 3.64
N GLU A 329 27.43 4.40 2.81
CA GLU A 329 27.10 5.78 3.16
C GLU A 329 25.63 6.06 2.83
N VAL A 330 24.91 6.57 3.84
CA VAL A 330 23.50 6.95 3.75
C VAL A 330 23.36 8.34 4.37
N GLU A 331 23.09 9.35 3.55
CA GLU A 331 22.92 10.75 3.99
C GLU A 331 24.06 11.21 4.95
N GLY A 332 25.31 10.92 4.58
CA GLY A 332 26.51 11.29 5.34
C GLY A 332 26.83 10.41 6.56
N LYS A 333 26.06 9.36 6.81
CA LYS A 333 26.33 8.38 7.89
C LYS A 333 26.80 7.06 7.32
N LYS A 334 27.75 6.41 8.01
CA LYS A 334 28.19 5.05 7.69
C LYS A 334 27.31 4.04 8.41
N VAL A 335 26.66 3.15 7.65
CA VAL A 335 25.75 2.12 8.14
C VAL A 335 26.25 0.76 7.68
N TRP A 336 26.18 -0.24 8.53
CA TRP A 336 26.44 -1.61 8.15
C TRP A 336 25.22 -2.23 7.46
N ALA A 337 25.36 -2.61 6.20
CA ALA A 337 24.45 -3.51 5.51
C ALA A 337 24.99 -4.93 5.63
N MET A 338 24.16 -5.86 6.13
CA MET A 338 24.59 -7.22 6.42
C MET A 338 23.54 -8.24 6.00
N SER A 339 24.01 -9.48 5.75
CA SER A 339 23.12 -10.63 5.54
C SER A 339 23.62 -11.86 6.28
N TYR A 340 22.67 -12.62 6.86
CA TYR A 340 22.92 -13.93 7.48
C TYR A 340 22.06 -14.97 6.73
N TYR A 341 22.70 -15.97 6.15
CA TYR A 341 22.00 -16.97 5.35
C TYR A 341 22.74 -18.30 5.35
N SER A 342 22.01 -19.39 5.15
CA SER A 342 22.62 -20.73 5.01
C SER A 342 23.00 -20.99 3.54
N LYS A 343 23.87 -21.99 3.33
CA LYS A 343 24.31 -22.40 1.97
C LYS A 343 23.15 -22.72 1.02
N GLU A 344 22.01 -23.13 1.55
CA GLU A 344 20.78 -23.38 0.80
C GLU A 344 20.19 -22.08 0.18
N GLY A 345 20.62 -20.91 0.63
CA GLY A 345 20.30 -19.62 0.01
C GLY A 345 21.17 -19.27 -1.19
N ASN A 346 22.36 -19.89 -1.33
CA ASN A 346 23.29 -19.57 -2.41
C ASN A 346 22.92 -20.27 -3.75
N PRO A 347 23.22 -19.64 -4.91
CA PRO A 347 23.99 -18.38 -5.09
C PRO A 347 23.14 -17.11 -4.98
N LEU A 348 21.84 -17.22 -4.75
CA LEU A 348 20.89 -16.10 -4.80
C LEU A 348 21.18 -15.06 -3.73
N TRP A 349 21.33 -15.48 -2.46
CA TRP A 349 21.53 -14.61 -1.32
C TRP A 349 22.88 -13.88 -1.34
N GLY A 350 23.96 -14.59 -1.55
CA GLY A 350 25.31 -14.00 -1.63
C GLY A 350 25.46 -13.00 -2.77
N LYS A 351 24.67 -13.16 -3.85
CA LYS A 351 24.71 -12.23 -4.98
C LYS A 351 23.93 -10.95 -4.75
N TYR A 352 22.79 -11.00 -4.06
CA TYR A 352 21.83 -9.88 -4.05
C TYR A 352 21.56 -9.30 -2.66
N SER A 353 21.44 -10.12 -1.60
CA SER A 353 20.80 -9.70 -0.34
C SER A 353 21.40 -8.43 0.26
N THR A 354 22.68 -8.39 0.58
CA THR A 354 23.32 -7.22 1.20
C THR A 354 23.33 -5.98 0.30
N MET A 355 23.38 -6.18 -1.03
CA MET A 355 23.25 -5.08 -1.99
C MET A 355 21.84 -4.49 -1.99
N VAL A 356 20.82 -5.33 -1.82
CA VAL A 356 19.42 -4.88 -1.70
C VAL A 356 19.20 -4.12 -0.39
N VAL A 357 19.76 -4.60 0.73
CA VAL A 357 19.77 -3.85 2.00
C VAL A 357 20.35 -2.44 1.79
N ALA A 358 21.53 -2.34 1.21
CA ALA A 358 22.19 -1.06 0.93
C ALA A 358 21.37 -0.13 0.03
N HIS A 359 20.73 -0.68 -1.01
CA HIS A 359 19.85 0.05 -1.90
C HIS A 359 18.61 0.59 -1.17
N THR A 360 17.94 -0.24 -0.39
CA THR A 360 16.74 0.13 0.36
C THR A 360 17.02 1.29 1.31
N LEU A 361 18.10 1.22 2.09
CA LEU A 361 18.49 2.30 3.00
C LEU A 361 18.65 3.64 2.29
N ARG A 362 19.28 3.67 1.11
CA ARG A 362 19.45 4.90 0.31
C ARG A 362 18.12 5.39 -0.27
N SER A 363 17.34 4.49 -0.83
CA SER A 363 16.07 4.82 -1.47
C SER A 363 15.05 5.41 -0.50
N TYR A 364 14.90 4.80 0.67
CA TYR A 364 13.97 5.28 1.69
C TYR A 364 14.45 6.54 2.39
N SER A 365 15.76 6.64 2.71
CA SER A 365 16.31 7.85 3.35
C SER A 365 16.10 9.10 2.51
N LYS A 366 16.20 8.98 1.19
CA LYS A 366 15.94 10.09 0.26
C LYS A 366 14.51 10.64 0.39
N ARG A 367 13.53 9.76 0.70
CA ARG A 367 12.10 10.06 0.71
C ARG A 367 11.52 10.36 2.09
N THR A 368 12.22 9.95 3.14
CA THR A 368 11.76 10.08 4.52
C THR A 368 12.77 10.87 5.36
N VAL A 369 13.43 10.20 6.30
CA VAL A 369 14.52 10.73 7.12
C VAL A 369 15.80 9.94 6.88
N ALA A 370 16.95 10.54 7.11
CA ALA A 370 18.22 9.83 7.06
C ALA A 370 18.21 8.64 8.03
N TYR A 371 18.58 7.44 7.56
CA TYR A 371 18.62 6.25 8.41
C TYR A 371 19.48 6.47 9.65
N PRO A 372 18.92 6.38 10.88
CA PRO A 372 19.62 6.81 12.08
C PRO A 372 20.49 5.73 12.71
N TYR A 373 20.18 4.45 12.43
CA TYR A 373 20.75 3.31 13.13
C TYR A 373 22.09 2.84 12.53
N PRO A 374 22.96 2.14 13.32
CA PRO A 374 24.28 1.73 12.86
C PRO A 374 24.28 0.54 11.92
N VAL A 375 23.23 -0.28 11.91
CA VAL A 375 23.15 -1.51 11.11
C VAL A 375 21.77 -1.68 10.46
N ALA A 376 21.72 -2.46 9.37
CA ALA A 376 20.49 -3.06 8.83
C ALA A 376 20.83 -4.46 8.32
N ILE A 377 20.03 -5.44 8.70
CA ILE A 377 20.34 -6.86 8.55
C ILE A 377 19.19 -7.58 7.86
N SER A 378 19.51 -8.36 6.83
CA SER A 378 18.59 -9.30 6.18
C SER A 378 18.98 -10.74 6.55
N CYS A 379 18.04 -11.53 7.08
CA CYS A 379 18.27 -12.92 7.46
C CYS A 379 17.44 -13.87 6.60
N HIS A 380 18.09 -14.91 6.03
CA HIS A 380 17.41 -15.93 5.27
C HIS A 380 16.58 -16.82 6.20
N ALA A 381 15.29 -16.59 6.23
CA ALA A 381 14.29 -17.40 6.91
C ALA A 381 13.57 -18.32 5.92
N THR A 382 12.46 -18.91 6.33
CA THR A 382 11.73 -19.91 5.56
C THR A 382 11.17 -19.44 4.21
N ALA A 383 10.56 -20.34 3.49
CA ALA A 383 10.30 -20.31 2.05
C ALA A 383 9.43 -19.18 1.49
N GLY A 384 8.82 -18.30 2.27
CA GLY A 384 7.96 -17.26 1.69
C GLY A 384 7.59 -16.16 2.68
N GLY A 385 7.40 -14.92 2.17
CA GLY A 385 7.10 -13.76 2.98
C GLY A 385 8.32 -13.20 3.73
N GLY A 386 8.08 -12.27 4.62
CA GLY A 386 9.09 -11.69 5.49
C GLY A 386 8.50 -11.23 6.81
N MET A 387 9.35 -10.71 7.70
CA MET A 387 8.98 -10.12 8.97
C MET A 387 10.08 -9.19 9.45
N GLU A 388 9.70 -8.03 9.84
CA GLU A 388 10.55 -6.93 10.21
C GLU A 388 10.70 -6.77 11.73
N TYR A 389 11.88 -6.30 12.14
CA TYR A 389 12.21 -5.83 13.49
C TYR A 389 13.22 -4.70 13.38
N PRO A 390 13.41 -3.87 14.40
CA PRO A 390 14.40 -2.79 14.33
C PRO A 390 15.78 -3.32 13.94
N MET A 391 16.30 -2.81 12.84
CA MET A 391 17.63 -3.12 12.29
C MET A 391 17.83 -4.56 11.79
N ILE A 392 16.84 -5.46 11.88
CA ILE A 392 16.97 -6.86 11.44
C ILE A 392 15.63 -7.34 10.88
N SER A 393 15.66 -8.04 9.76
CA SER A 393 14.47 -8.65 9.15
C SER A 393 14.70 -10.10 8.77
N PHE A 394 13.64 -10.90 8.79
CA PHE A 394 13.64 -12.31 8.41
C PHE A 394 12.94 -12.45 7.05
N ASN A 395 13.67 -12.89 6.02
CA ASN A 395 13.24 -12.80 4.63
C ASN A 395 13.22 -14.15 3.96
N GLY A 396 12.21 -14.42 3.15
CA GLY A 396 12.09 -15.60 2.33
C GLY A 396 12.81 -15.49 0.99
N GLY A 397 12.75 -16.55 0.24
CA GLY A 397 13.33 -16.66 -1.10
C GLY A 397 14.53 -17.59 -1.13
N ARG A 398 14.38 -18.73 -1.85
CA ARG A 398 15.39 -19.78 -1.91
C ARG A 398 15.52 -20.31 -3.33
N PRO A 399 16.75 -20.51 -3.83
CA PRO A 399 16.97 -21.22 -5.09
C PRO A 399 16.59 -22.71 -4.98
N GLU A 400 16.50 -23.39 -6.11
CA GLU A 400 16.39 -24.83 -6.15
C GLU A 400 17.67 -25.50 -5.61
N ALA A 401 17.60 -26.79 -5.26
CA ALA A 401 18.72 -27.51 -4.68
C ALA A 401 19.97 -27.57 -5.59
N ASP A 402 19.81 -27.39 -6.91
CA ASP A 402 20.89 -27.26 -7.87
C ASP A 402 21.45 -25.86 -8.03
N GLY A 403 20.98 -24.91 -7.22
CA GLY A 403 21.37 -23.50 -7.25
C GLY A 403 20.70 -22.67 -8.33
N THR A 404 19.78 -23.23 -9.12
CA THR A 404 18.99 -22.48 -10.09
C THR A 404 17.78 -21.81 -9.45
N TYR A 405 17.25 -20.75 -10.06
CA TYR A 405 16.06 -20.05 -9.59
C TYR A 405 15.27 -19.45 -10.75
N THR A 406 13.97 -19.31 -10.57
CA THR A 406 13.12 -18.60 -11.51
C THR A 406 13.27 -17.09 -11.31
N GLU A 407 12.86 -16.31 -12.30
CA GLU A 407 12.78 -14.87 -12.18
C GLU A 407 11.85 -14.43 -11.03
N ASN A 408 10.74 -15.13 -10.83
CA ASN A 408 9.83 -14.89 -9.72
C ASN A 408 10.47 -15.08 -8.36
N VAL A 409 11.32 -16.10 -8.19
CA VAL A 409 12.05 -16.35 -6.93
C VAL A 409 13.07 -15.22 -6.70
N LYS A 410 13.82 -14.83 -7.73
CA LYS A 410 14.78 -13.70 -7.65
C LYS A 410 14.10 -12.39 -7.27
N ASN A 411 13.10 -11.98 -8.04
CA ASN A 411 12.42 -10.70 -7.84
C ASN A 411 11.56 -10.74 -6.57
N GLY A 412 11.00 -11.89 -6.21
CA GLY A 412 10.30 -12.09 -4.94
C GLY A 412 11.21 -11.89 -3.74
N MET A 413 12.44 -12.45 -3.75
CA MET A 413 13.42 -12.23 -2.69
C MET A 413 13.87 -10.77 -2.62
N ILE A 414 14.16 -10.13 -3.77
CA ILE A 414 14.56 -8.73 -3.81
C ILE A 414 13.42 -7.85 -3.25
N GLY A 415 12.20 -8.06 -3.72
CA GLY A 415 11.03 -7.30 -3.26
C GLY A 415 10.77 -7.45 -1.76
N VAL A 416 10.85 -8.69 -1.22
CA VAL A 416 10.65 -8.90 0.23
C VAL A 416 11.79 -8.26 1.06
N ILE A 417 13.04 -8.31 0.60
CA ILE A 417 14.13 -7.63 1.33
C ILE A 417 13.94 -6.10 1.29
N ILE A 418 13.52 -5.51 0.16
CA ILE A 418 13.19 -4.09 0.10
C ILE A 418 12.07 -3.76 1.09
N HIS A 419 11.03 -4.58 1.13
CA HIS A 419 9.89 -4.39 2.01
C HIS A 419 10.30 -4.44 3.49
N GLU A 420 10.90 -5.55 3.93
CA GLU A 420 11.23 -5.78 5.34
C GLU A 420 12.33 -4.84 5.87
N VAL A 421 13.31 -4.49 5.04
CA VAL A 421 14.29 -3.46 5.41
C VAL A 421 13.67 -2.08 5.42
N GLY A 422 12.69 -1.83 4.53
CA GLY A 422 11.89 -0.61 4.45
C GLY A 422 11.12 -0.31 5.73
N HIS A 423 10.62 -1.35 6.41
CA HIS A 423 9.95 -1.22 7.70
C HIS A 423 10.82 -0.58 8.80
N ASN A 424 12.12 -0.51 8.65
CA ASN A 424 12.93 0.32 9.55
C ASN A 424 12.48 1.78 9.59
N PHE A 425 11.79 2.27 8.55
CA PHE A 425 11.25 3.63 8.47
C PHE A 425 9.78 3.67 8.92
N PHE A 426 8.96 2.74 8.45
CA PHE A 426 7.56 2.54 8.82
C PHE A 426 7.38 1.07 9.24
N PRO A 427 7.20 0.71 10.50
CA PRO A 427 6.89 1.55 11.65
C PRO A 427 8.06 1.78 12.62
N MET A 428 9.30 1.31 12.33
CA MET A 428 10.35 1.28 13.36
C MET A 428 10.88 2.67 13.75
N ILE A 429 10.82 3.65 12.84
CA ILE A 429 11.17 5.06 13.14
C ILE A 429 9.89 5.89 13.31
N ILE A 430 8.91 5.74 12.43
CA ILE A 430 7.63 6.43 12.49
C ILE A 430 6.61 5.44 13.06
N ASN A 431 6.51 5.42 14.39
CA ASN A 431 5.95 4.33 15.18
C ASN A 431 4.42 4.37 15.24
N SER A 432 3.75 3.97 14.16
CA SER A 432 2.29 3.83 14.12
C SER A 432 1.77 2.71 15.01
N ASP A 433 0.49 2.78 15.41
CA ASP A 433 -0.22 1.74 16.14
C ASP A 433 -0.75 0.67 15.18
N GLU A 434 0.04 -0.38 14.95
CA GLU A 434 -0.28 -1.48 14.04
C GLU A 434 -1.40 -2.39 14.56
N ARG A 435 -1.68 -2.38 15.88
CA ARG A 435 -2.83 -3.06 16.45
C ARG A 435 -4.17 -2.48 15.96
N GLN A 436 -4.14 -1.23 15.49
CA GLN A 436 -5.31 -0.51 15.00
C GLN A 436 -5.26 -0.29 13.50
N TRP A 437 -4.08 0.11 12.96
CA TRP A 437 -3.94 0.69 11.62
C TRP A 437 -2.83 0.03 10.82
N SER A 438 -3.04 -1.21 10.34
CA SER A 438 -2.04 -1.93 9.52
C SER A 438 -1.60 -1.17 8.27
N TRP A 439 -2.45 -0.31 7.70
CA TRP A 439 -2.09 0.44 6.51
C TRP A 439 -1.02 1.51 6.74
N MET A 440 -0.87 2.03 7.97
CA MET A 440 0.17 3.02 8.32
C MET A 440 1.56 2.39 8.43
N ASP A 441 1.62 1.12 8.60
CA ASP A 441 2.77 0.25 8.59
C ASP A 441 2.96 -0.26 7.15
N GLU A 442 2.17 -1.22 6.74
CA GLU A 442 2.28 -1.97 5.50
C GLU A 442 2.05 -1.12 4.24
N GLY A 443 1.06 -0.24 4.29
CA GLY A 443 0.67 0.57 3.14
C GLY A 443 1.69 1.66 2.81
N LEU A 444 2.18 2.39 3.82
CA LEU A 444 3.22 3.42 3.63
C LEU A 444 4.53 2.77 3.19
N ASN A 445 4.88 1.62 3.79
CA ASN A 445 6.06 0.86 3.41
C ASN A 445 5.95 0.30 1.99
N THR A 446 4.81 -0.30 1.60
CA THR A 446 4.59 -0.83 0.24
C THR A 446 4.66 0.26 -0.82
N PHE A 447 4.19 1.48 -0.52
CA PHE A 447 4.36 2.61 -1.43
C PHE A 447 5.85 2.94 -1.65
N CYS A 448 6.65 3.03 -0.58
CA CYS A 448 8.09 3.27 -0.70
C CYS A 448 8.81 2.09 -1.36
N GLN A 449 8.40 0.85 -1.09
CA GLN A 449 8.89 -0.35 -1.76
C GLN A 449 8.70 -0.26 -3.27
N TYR A 450 7.51 0.07 -3.74
CA TYR A 450 7.22 0.25 -5.16
C TYR A 450 8.20 1.21 -5.82
N LEU A 451 8.48 2.36 -5.19
CA LEU A 451 9.45 3.33 -5.71
C LEU A 451 10.88 2.80 -5.69
N ALA A 452 11.28 2.07 -4.65
CA ALA A 452 12.60 1.46 -4.54
C ALA A 452 12.81 0.33 -5.56
N GLU A 453 11.79 -0.47 -5.84
CA GLU A 453 11.81 -1.51 -6.88
C GLU A 453 12.06 -0.91 -8.27
N GLN A 454 11.44 0.23 -8.60
CA GLN A 454 11.66 0.95 -9.86
C GLN A 454 13.07 1.55 -9.95
N GLU A 455 13.69 1.90 -8.82
CA GLU A 455 15.08 2.34 -8.76
C GLU A 455 16.08 1.18 -8.82
N TRP A 456 15.67 -0.03 -8.40
CA TRP A 456 16.51 -1.22 -8.47
C TRP A 456 16.69 -1.72 -9.90
N ASP A 457 15.59 -1.86 -10.65
CA ASP A 457 15.58 -2.25 -12.05
C ASP A 457 14.42 -1.56 -12.77
N ARG A 458 14.69 -0.92 -13.91
CA ARG A 458 13.67 -0.21 -14.69
C ARG A 458 12.47 -1.08 -15.08
N ASN A 459 12.70 -2.37 -15.27
CA ASN A 459 11.68 -3.37 -15.65
C ASN A 459 11.30 -4.29 -14.49
N PHE A 460 11.51 -3.85 -13.25
CA PHE A 460 11.14 -4.66 -12.10
C PHE A 460 9.63 -4.95 -12.12
N PRO A 461 9.23 -6.24 -12.03
CA PRO A 461 7.81 -6.63 -12.09
C PRO A 461 7.13 -6.35 -10.75
N ALA A 462 6.91 -5.07 -10.42
CA ALA A 462 6.25 -4.67 -9.20
C ALA A 462 4.84 -5.28 -9.12
N ARG A 463 4.51 -5.85 -7.97
CA ARG A 463 3.21 -6.50 -7.75
C ARG A 463 2.14 -5.55 -7.23
N ARG A 464 2.54 -4.42 -6.66
CA ARG A 464 1.69 -3.43 -5.97
C ARG A 464 2.14 -2.03 -6.37
N GLY A 465 1.27 -1.04 -6.16
CA GLY A 465 1.55 0.37 -6.44
C GLY A 465 0.96 0.88 -7.74
N GLU A 466 0.98 0.10 -8.82
CA GLU A 466 0.35 0.47 -10.09
C GLU A 466 -1.18 0.51 -9.98
N PRO A 467 -1.86 1.54 -10.56
CA PRO A 467 -3.32 1.65 -10.48
C PRO A 467 -4.05 0.41 -11.02
N GLN A 468 -3.57 -0.18 -12.11
CA GLN A 468 -4.21 -1.36 -12.70
C GLN A 468 -4.06 -2.63 -11.84
N ALA A 469 -3.05 -2.70 -10.97
CA ALA A 469 -2.82 -3.86 -10.11
C ALA A 469 -3.92 -4.04 -9.05
N ILE A 470 -4.57 -2.95 -8.60
CA ILE A 470 -5.63 -3.00 -7.57
C ILE A 470 -7.03 -3.24 -8.14
N VAL A 471 -7.23 -3.06 -9.46
CA VAL A 471 -8.53 -3.20 -10.13
C VAL A 471 -9.23 -4.53 -9.83
N PRO A 472 -8.56 -5.71 -9.85
CA PRO A 472 -9.22 -6.97 -9.50
C PRO A 472 -9.83 -6.98 -8.09
N TYR A 473 -9.16 -6.37 -7.11
CA TYR A 473 -9.69 -6.23 -5.75
C TYR A 473 -10.86 -5.26 -5.70
N MET A 474 -10.76 -4.10 -6.35
CA MET A 474 -11.83 -3.08 -6.35
C MET A 474 -13.09 -3.53 -7.09
N ARG A 475 -13.01 -4.56 -7.94
CA ARG A 475 -14.16 -5.20 -8.60
C ARG A 475 -14.94 -6.17 -7.72
N LEU A 476 -14.40 -6.55 -6.56
CA LEU A 476 -15.12 -7.46 -5.66
C LEU A 476 -16.40 -6.80 -5.13
N ASP A 477 -17.38 -7.65 -4.79
CA ASP A 477 -18.60 -7.20 -4.10
C ASP A 477 -18.24 -6.45 -2.81
N SER A 478 -18.86 -5.31 -2.56
CA SER A 478 -18.60 -4.46 -1.41
C SER A 478 -18.70 -5.20 -0.05
N LYS A 479 -19.54 -6.24 0.05
CA LYS A 479 -19.60 -7.09 1.27
C LYS A 479 -18.34 -7.94 1.51
N ASN A 480 -17.47 -8.08 0.52
CA ASN A 480 -16.18 -8.79 0.63
C ASN A 480 -15.01 -7.82 0.80
N GLN A 481 -15.29 -6.55 1.03
CA GLN A 481 -14.30 -5.51 1.24
C GLN A 481 -14.58 -4.75 2.53
N VAL A 482 -13.54 -4.18 3.10
CA VAL A 482 -13.63 -3.22 4.21
C VAL A 482 -12.81 -1.97 3.86
N PRO A 483 -13.14 -0.81 4.43
CA PRO A 483 -12.30 0.39 4.27
C PRO A 483 -10.85 0.16 4.70
N ILE A 484 -9.90 0.92 4.15
CA ILE A 484 -8.51 0.91 4.62
C ILE A 484 -8.44 1.25 6.12
N MET A 485 -9.33 2.13 6.59
CA MET A 485 -9.45 2.54 8.00
C MET A 485 -10.09 1.48 8.92
N ALA A 486 -10.34 0.27 8.42
CA ALA A 486 -10.81 -0.83 9.28
C ALA A 486 -9.73 -1.23 10.28
N ASN A 487 -10.17 -1.64 11.48
CA ASN A 487 -9.26 -2.18 12.49
C ASN A 487 -8.54 -3.43 11.97
N SER A 488 -7.27 -3.56 12.29
CA SER A 488 -6.38 -4.63 11.80
C SER A 488 -6.97 -6.04 11.92
N GLU A 489 -7.64 -6.36 13.03
CA GLU A 489 -8.26 -7.68 13.24
C GLU A 489 -9.56 -7.91 12.42
N ASN A 490 -10.10 -6.87 11.78
CA ASN A 490 -11.34 -6.94 11.01
C ASN A 490 -11.09 -6.92 9.49
N ILE A 491 -9.85 -6.92 9.06
CA ILE A 491 -9.49 -6.90 7.64
C ILE A 491 -9.73 -8.28 7.02
N MET A 492 -10.55 -8.34 5.97
CA MET A 492 -10.94 -9.59 5.31
C MET A 492 -9.90 -10.07 4.29
N ASP A 493 -9.36 -9.17 3.48
CA ASP A 493 -8.31 -9.42 2.50
C ASP A 493 -7.10 -8.55 2.86
N PHE A 494 -6.28 -9.06 3.77
CA PHE A 494 -5.19 -8.32 4.38
C PHE A 494 -4.18 -7.81 3.35
N GLY A 495 -3.78 -8.67 2.40
CA GLY A 495 -2.78 -8.33 1.38
C GLY A 495 -3.21 -7.20 0.43
N ASN A 496 -4.50 -7.11 0.12
CA ASN A 496 -5.01 -6.02 -0.70
C ASN A 496 -5.38 -4.79 0.11
N ASN A 497 -6.00 -4.96 1.28
CA ASN A 497 -6.48 -3.85 2.09
C ASN A 497 -5.36 -3.08 2.79
N ALA A 498 -4.44 -3.77 3.47
CA ALA A 498 -3.38 -3.13 4.25
C ALA A 498 -2.17 -2.70 3.39
N TYR A 499 -1.88 -3.41 2.31
CA TYR A 499 -0.71 -3.20 1.43
C TYR A 499 -1.06 -2.51 0.11
N ALA A 500 -1.79 -3.23 -0.77
CA ALA A 500 -1.91 -2.82 -2.17
C ALA A 500 -2.78 -1.58 -2.35
N LYS A 501 -3.97 -1.51 -1.72
CA LYS A 501 -4.91 -0.40 -1.90
C LYS A 501 -4.33 0.92 -1.38
N PRO A 502 -3.76 1.02 -0.16
CA PRO A 502 -3.14 2.27 0.29
C PRO A 502 -1.90 2.65 -0.51
N ALA A 503 -1.04 1.71 -0.91
CA ALA A 503 0.11 2.01 -1.75
C ALA A 503 -0.29 2.54 -3.13
N THR A 504 -1.32 1.95 -3.75
CA THR A 504 -1.88 2.44 -5.01
C THR A 504 -2.51 3.82 -4.84
N ALA A 505 -3.28 4.05 -3.77
CA ALA A 505 -3.86 5.36 -3.47
C ALA A 505 -2.76 6.44 -3.36
N LEU A 506 -1.68 6.17 -2.64
CA LEU A 506 -0.55 7.09 -2.50
C LEU A 506 0.18 7.32 -3.81
N ASN A 507 0.32 6.30 -4.66
CA ASN A 507 0.91 6.45 -5.98
C ASN A 507 0.03 7.32 -6.89
N ILE A 508 -1.29 7.11 -6.90
CA ILE A 508 -2.24 7.97 -7.61
C ILE A 508 -2.20 9.41 -7.09
N LEU A 509 -2.12 9.58 -5.77
CA LEU A 509 -2.00 10.89 -5.15
C LEU A 509 -0.73 11.62 -5.62
N ARG A 510 0.39 10.90 -5.69
CA ARG A 510 1.69 11.39 -6.13
C ARG A 510 1.74 11.71 -7.62
N GLU A 511 1.24 10.81 -8.47
CA GLU A 511 1.40 10.93 -9.93
C GLU A 511 0.32 11.82 -10.57
N THR A 512 -0.91 11.75 -10.06
CA THR A 512 -2.11 12.27 -10.75
C THR A 512 -2.75 13.46 -10.05
N VAL A 513 -2.83 13.45 -8.69
CA VAL A 513 -3.57 14.47 -7.95
C VAL A 513 -2.69 15.65 -7.56
N MET A 514 -1.56 15.38 -6.87
CA MET A 514 -0.67 16.43 -6.34
C MET A 514 0.50 16.75 -7.26
N GLY A 515 1.00 15.74 -8.02
CA GLY A 515 2.28 15.80 -8.71
C GLY A 515 3.44 15.40 -7.78
N ARG A 516 4.52 14.88 -8.40
CA ARG A 516 5.65 14.25 -7.68
C ARG A 516 6.34 15.18 -6.68
N GLU A 517 6.65 16.40 -7.09
CA GLU A 517 7.43 17.32 -6.25
C GLU A 517 6.68 17.69 -4.96
N LEU A 518 5.39 18.04 -5.09
CA LEU A 518 4.58 18.47 -3.97
C LEU A 518 4.25 17.32 -3.03
N PHE A 519 3.92 16.15 -3.57
CA PHE A 519 3.68 14.95 -2.77
C PHE A 519 4.94 14.52 -2.03
N ASP A 520 6.09 14.39 -2.71
CA ASP A 520 7.35 13.96 -2.11
C ASP A 520 7.79 14.91 -1.00
N TYR A 521 7.56 16.22 -1.15
CA TYR A 521 7.77 17.20 -0.09
C TYR A 521 6.87 16.95 1.13
N ALA A 522 5.56 16.82 0.92
CA ALA A 522 4.59 16.64 2.01
C ALA A 522 4.79 15.30 2.74
N PHE A 523 5.10 14.23 2.00
CA PHE A 523 5.39 12.92 2.57
C PHE A 523 6.67 12.92 3.42
N LYS A 524 7.71 13.59 2.94
CA LYS A 524 8.97 13.77 3.70
C LYS A 524 8.73 14.63 4.96
N GLU A 525 7.86 15.63 4.87
CA GLU A 525 7.49 16.46 6.03
C GLU A 525 6.74 15.63 7.10
N TYR A 526 5.85 14.72 6.69
CA TYR A 526 5.23 13.77 7.61
C TYR A 526 6.27 12.91 8.33
N ALA A 527 7.19 12.33 7.57
CA ALA A 527 8.27 11.52 8.15
C ALA A 527 9.13 12.34 9.14
N ARG A 528 9.46 13.59 8.80
CA ARG A 528 10.24 14.49 9.66
C ARG A 528 9.50 14.89 10.95
N ARG A 529 8.20 15.19 10.88
CA ARG A 529 7.38 15.57 12.04
C ARG A 529 7.24 14.42 13.03
N TRP A 530 7.10 13.21 12.52
CA TRP A 530 6.76 12.03 13.31
C TRP A 530 7.90 11.03 13.52
N ALA A 531 9.11 11.33 13.08
CA ALA A 531 10.28 10.51 13.40
C ALA A 531 10.42 10.33 14.92
N PHE A 532 10.54 9.07 15.36
CA PHE A 532 10.62 8.65 16.77
C PHE A 532 9.39 9.05 17.61
N LYS A 533 8.22 9.14 16.99
CA LYS A 533 6.94 9.45 17.63
C LYS A 533 5.86 8.50 17.16
N GLN A 534 4.68 8.62 17.75
CA GLN A 534 3.53 7.75 17.50
C GLN A 534 2.41 8.51 16.77
N PRO A 535 2.43 8.59 15.41
CA PRO A 535 1.37 9.21 14.65
C PRO A 535 0.13 8.33 14.56
N TYR A 536 -1.01 8.99 14.33
CA TYR A 536 -2.29 8.38 14.01
C TYR A 536 -2.74 8.80 12.59
N PRO A 537 -3.77 8.16 12.01
CA PRO A 537 -4.25 8.51 10.68
C PRO A 537 -4.54 9.99 10.48
N ALA A 538 -5.16 10.65 11.46
CA ALA A 538 -5.45 12.08 11.39
C ALA A 538 -4.17 12.93 11.27
N ASP A 539 -3.08 12.52 11.93
CA ASP A 539 -1.80 13.22 11.86
C ASP A 539 -1.19 13.13 10.46
N PHE A 540 -1.35 11.98 9.79
CA PHE A 540 -0.92 11.77 8.41
C PHE A 540 -1.73 12.65 7.45
N PHE A 541 -3.06 12.56 7.48
CA PHE A 541 -3.94 13.30 6.57
C PHE A 541 -3.72 14.81 6.70
N ARG A 542 -3.77 15.34 7.92
CA ARG A 542 -3.52 16.77 8.20
C ARG A 542 -2.13 17.22 7.78
N THR A 543 -1.11 16.39 7.99
CA THR A 543 0.25 16.77 7.58
C THR A 543 0.37 16.91 6.07
N LEU A 544 -0.24 16.00 5.29
CA LEU A 544 -0.17 16.09 3.83
C LEU A 544 -0.91 17.32 3.32
N GLU A 545 -2.05 17.66 3.88
CA GLU A 545 -2.81 18.86 3.52
C GLU A 545 -2.11 20.16 3.97
N ASP A 546 -1.63 20.22 5.20
CA ASP A 546 -0.91 21.39 5.73
C ASP A 546 0.37 21.69 4.94
N ALA A 547 1.15 20.64 4.64
CA ALA A 547 2.41 20.80 3.93
C ALA A 547 2.24 21.11 2.44
N SER A 548 1.16 20.63 1.81
CA SER A 548 0.91 20.82 0.39
C SER A 548 0.00 22.02 0.07
N GLY A 549 -0.89 22.39 1.01
CA GLY A 549 -1.96 23.37 0.77
C GLY A 549 -3.07 22.84 -0.15
N VAL A 550 -3.13 21.53 -0.39
CA VAL A 550 -4.16 20.87 -1.24
C VAL A 550 -5.24 20.30 -0.33
N ASP A 551 -6.50 20.59 -0.65
CA ASP A 551 -7.67 19.94 -0.02
C ASP A 551 -7.77 18.50 -0.54
N LEU A 552 -7.55 17.53 0.36
CA LEU A 552 -7.57 16.10 0.07
C LEU A 552 -8.68 15.35 0.81
N ASP A 553 -9.58 16.04 1.49
CA ASP A 553 -10.68 15.44 2.26
C ASP A 553 -11.50 14.45 1.42
N TRP A 554 -11.82 14.81 0.17
CA TRP A 554 -12.53 13.97 -0.77
C TRP A 554 -11.74 12.67 -1.08
N PHE A 555 -10.42 12.78 -1.18
CA PHE A 555 -9.54 11.66 -1.49
C PHE A 555 -9.46 10.68 -0.31
N TRP A 556 -9.20 11.20 0.90
CA TRP A 556 -9.17 10.38 2.12
C TRP A 556 -10.52 9.70 2.35
N ARG A 557 -11.62 10.44 2.26
CA ARG A 557 -12.97 9.93 2.42
C ARG A 557 -13.28 8.80 1.44
N GLY A 558 -12.90 8.94 0.19
CA GLY A 558 -13.13 7.94 -0.84
C GLY A 558 -12.23 6.72 -0.72
N TRP A 559 -10.91 6.91 -0.75
CA TRP A 559 -9.95 5.82 -0.76
C TRP A 559 -9.81 5.10 0.58
N PHE A 560 -9.78 5.86 1.71
CA PHE A 560 -9.46 5.30 3.02
C PHE A 560 -10.69 4.93 3.85
N TYR A 561 -11.77 5.71 3.76
CA TYR A 561 -13.01 5.46 4.53
C TYR A 561 -14.09 4.74 3.73
N GLY A 562 -13.93 4.60 2.40
CA GLY A 562 -14.89 3.97 1.50
C GLY A 562 -14.40 2.64 0.91
N THR A 563 -15.36 1.93 0.30
CA THR A 563 -15.11 0.70 -0.48
C THR A 563 -15.57 0.83 -1.93
N GLU A 564 -16.11 1.98 -2.31
CA GLU A 564 -16.55 2.26 -3.66
C GLU A 564 -15.37 2.24 -4.64
N PRO A 565 -15.53 1.63 -5.81
CA PRO A 565 -14.49 1.62 -6.83
C PRO A 565 -14.48 2.91 -7.65
N VAL A 566 -13.40 3.13 -8.36
CA VAL A 566 -13.36 4.08 -9.47
C VAL A 566 -13.99 3.42 -10.70
N ASN A 567 -14.99 4.06 -11.29
CA ASN A 567 -15.58 3.67 -12.57
C ASN A 567 -16.18 4.92 -13.20
N GLN A 568 -15.47 5.52 -14.14
CA GLN A 568 -15.91 6.70 -14.88
C GLN A 568 -16.23 6.31 -16.31
N SER A 569 -17.16 7.03 -16.96
CA SER A 569 -17.50 6.80 -18.36
C SER A 569 -17.79 8.09 -19.12
N ILE A 570 -17.58 8.05 -20.43
CA ILE A 570 -18.12 9.06 -21.35
C ILE A 570 -19.48 8.59 -21.80
N GLU A 571 -20.57 9.29 -21.38
CA GLU A 571 -21.93 8.90 -21.75
C GLU A 571 -22.32 9.44 -23.14
N THR A 572 -22.09 10.74 -23.38
CA THR A 572 -22.38 11.38 -24.66
C THR A 572 -21.34 12.45 -24.98
N VAL A 573 -21.13 12.65 -26.27
CA VAL A 573 -20.37 13.77 -26.80
C VAL A 573 -21.26 14.43 -27.86
N GLU A 574 -21.60 15.67 -27.61
CA GLU A 574 -22.40 16.47 -28.52
C GLU A 574 -21.52 17.56 -29.15
N TRP A 575 -21.55 17.65 -30.46
CA TRP A 575 -20.78 18.65 -31.19
C TRP A 575 -21.66 19.87 -31.52
N PHE A 576 -21.11 21.05 -31.29
CA PHE A 576 -21.73 22.33 -31.62
C PHE A 576 -20.72 23.21 -32.39
N GLY A 577 -21.23 23.91 -33.40
CA GLY A 577 -20.51 25.01 -34.03
C GLY A 577 -20.97 26.37 -33.49
N ILE A 578 -20.19 27.43 -33.76
CA ILE A 578 -20.66 28.79 -33.51
C ILE A 578 -21.83 29.05 -34.47
N ASP A 579 -22.97 29.51 -33.92
CA ASP A 579 -24.07 30.04 -34.77
C ASP A 579 -23.57 31.32 -35.44
N THR A 580 -23.19 31.18 -36.69
CA THR A 580 -22.73 32.30 -37.52
C THR A 580 -23.87 33.24 -37.90
N GLN A 581 -25.11 32.84 -37.68
CA GLN A 581 -26.32 33.50 -38.19
C GLN A 581 -26.33 33.72 -39.73
N ASP A 582 -25.42 33.07 -40.46
CA ASP A 582 -25.37 33.12 -41.91
C ASP A 582 -26.60 32.39 -42.48
N PRO A 583 -27.49 33.12 -43.17
CA PRO A 583 -28.70 32.55 -43.73
C PRO A 583 -28.43 31.50 -44.78
N ALA A 584 -27.29 31.55 -45.48
CA ALA A 584 -26.93 30.52 -46.48
C ALA A 584 -26.62 29.20 -45.77
N ILE A 585 -25.86 29.22 -44.68
CA ILE A 585 -25.54 28.02 -43.87
C ILE A 585 -26.81 27.45 -43.26
N LYS A 586 -27.65 28.31 -42.67
CA LYS A 586 -28.94 27.90 -42.06
C LYS A 586 -29.85 27.24 -43.08
N LYS A 587 -30.06 27.87 -44.23
CA LYS A 587 -30.91 27.36 -45.31
C LYS A 587 -30.38 26.05 -45.90
N ALA A 588 -29.03 25.93 -46.06
CA ALA A 588 -28.41 24.70 -46.52
C ALA A 588 -28.62 23.54 -45.49
N SER A 589 -28.52 23.84 -44.18
CA SER A 589 -28.82 22.87 -43.13
C SER A 589 -30.27 22.43 -43.13
N GLU A 590 -31.22 23.38 -43.21
CA GLU A 590 -32.66 23.09 -43.32
C GLU A 590 -32.97 22.21 -44.55
N LYS A 591 -32.31 22.46 -45.68
CA LYS A 591 -32.42 21.64 -46.89
C LYS A 591 -31.87 20.24 -46.68
N SER A 592 -30.69 20.11 -46.08
CA SER A 592 -30.10 18.81 -45.78
C SER A 592 -31.00 17.96 -44.88
N VAL A 593 -31.59 18.56 -43.81
CA VAL A 593 -32.57 17.88 -42.95
C VAL A 593 -33.84 17.47 -43.73
N ALA A 594 -34.32 18.33 -44.62
CA ALA A 594 -35.50 18.02 -45.44
C ALA A 594 -35.19 16.86 -46.43
N ASP A 595 -34.01 16.88 -47.05
CA ASP A 595 -33.58 15.86 -48.02
C ASP A 595 -33.31 14.49 -47.36
N ALA A 596 -32.87 14.50 -46.08
CA ALA A 596 -32.62 13.29 -45.28
C ALA A 596 -33.92 12.61 -44.78
N LYS A 597 -35.09 13.27 -44.88
CA LYS A 597 -36.34 12.62 -44.46
C LYS A 597 -36.59 11.35 -45.27
N ALA A 598 -36.90 10.27 -44.55
CA ALA A 598 -37.26 9.01 -45.18
C ALA A 598 -38.44 9.18 -46.15
N LYS A 599 -38.22 8.79 -47.41
CA LYS A 599 -39.25 8.84 -48.42
C LYS A 599 -40.25 7.71 -48.19
N THR A 600 -41.54 8.04 -48.18
CA THR A 600 -42.61 7.02 -48.10
C THR A 600 -42.59 6.14 -49.32
N ILE A 601 -43.06 4.90 -49.17
CA ILE A 601 -43.18 3.97 -50.35
C ILE A 601 -44.01 4.55 -51.43
N SER A 602 -45.10 5.33 -51.10
CA SER A 602 -45.94 6.02 -52.07
C SER A 602 -45.15 7.07 -52.86
N ALA A 603 -44.29 7.91 -52.15
CA ALA A 603 -43.47 8.91 -52.81
C ALA A 603 -42.47 8.29 -53.78
N ILE A 604 -41.90 7.10 -53.38
CA ILE A 604 -40.95 6.36 -54.22
C ILE A 604 -41.69 5.82 -55.50
N ARG A 605 -42.83 5.17 -55.32
CA ARG A 605 -43.57 4.58 -56.42
C ARG A 605 -44.17 5.64 -57.35
N ASN A 606 -44.73 6.73 -56.83
CA ASN A 606 -45.29 7.81 -57.61
C ASN A 606 -44.30 8.46 -58.57
N LYS A 607 -43.01 8.42 -58.32
CA LYS A 607 -41.97 8.91 -59.25
C LYS A 607 -41.95 8.12 -60.56
N THR A 608 -42.32 6.84 -60.54
CA THR A 608 -42.35 5.95 -61.70
C THR A 608 -43.75 5.83 -62.30
N ASP A 609 -44.77 5.83 -61.44
CA ASP A 609 -46.12 5.55 -61.83
C ASP A 609 -46.83 6.79 -62.35
N ILE A 610 -46.55 7.98 -61.81
CA ILE A 610 -47.08 9.26 -62.33
C ILE A 610 -46.07 9.80 -63.33
N LYS A 611 -46.35 9.57 -64.62
CA LYS A 611 -45.44 10.00 -65.69
C LYS A 611 -45.42 11.52 -65.88
N ARG A 612 -46.56 12.19 -65.68
CA ARG A 612 -46.70 13.65 -65.68
C ARG A 612 -47.84 14.03 -64.76
N THR A 613 -47.60 15.10 -64.01
CA THR A 613 -48.59 15.69 -63.13
C THR A 613 -49.50 16.66 -63.91
N VAL A 614 -50.64 17.02 -63.36
CA VAL A 614 -51.55 17.98 -63.97
C VAL A 614 -50.88 19.35 -64.23
N VAL A 615 -50.00 19.80 -63.30
CA VAL A 615 -49.29 21.05 -63.42
C VAL A 615 -48.22 20.98 -64.53
N GLU A 616 -47.56 19.84 -64.70
CA GLU A 616 -46.59 19.64 -65.80
C GLU A 616 -47.29 19.54 -67.18
N GLU A 617 -48.57 19.17 -67.20
CA GLU A 617 -49.39 19.13 -68.44
C GLU A 617 -50.00 20.48 -68.76
N ASN A 618 -50.24 21.34 -67.79
CA ASN A 618 -50.86 22.63 -67.91
C ASN A 618 -49.97 23.73 -67.31
N PRO A 619 -48.96 24.26 -68.02
CA PRO A 619 -48.05 25.27 -67.55
C PRO A 619 -48.63 26.55 -66.99
N ASP A 620 -49.89 26.87 -67.44
CA ASP A 620 -50.67 28.00 -66.94
C ASP A 620 -51.09 27.86 -65.45
N LEU A 621 -51.02 26.66 -64.88
CA LEU A 621 -51.21 26.40 -63.47
C LEU A 621 -49.94 26.63 -62.62
N THR A 622 -48.84 26.93 -63.26
CA THR A 622 -47.54 27.21 -62.54
C THR A 622 -47.59 28.63 -61.99
N ASP A 623 -47.40 28.76 -60.69
CA ASP A 623 -47.33 30.05 -60.01
C ASP A 623 -46.02 30.29 -59.29
N PHE A 624 -45.93 31.33 -58.46
CA PHE A 624 -44.79 31.68 -57.64
C PHE A 624 -44.31 30.49 -56.78
N TYR A 625 -45.22 29.70 -56.20
CA TYR A 625 -44.87 28.62 -55.27
C TYR A 625 -44.33 27.38 -55.97
N ASN A 626 -44.53 27.21 -57.26
CA ASN A 626 -43.91 26.13 -58.04
C ASN A 626 -42.39 26.40 -58.30
N THR A 627 -42.03 27.68 -58.31
CA THR A 627 -40.65 28.11 -58.61
C THR A 627 -39.92 28.65 -57.41
N TYR A 628 -40.66 28.87 -56.29
CA TYR A 628 -40.05 29.41 -55.04
C TYR A 628 -39.18 28.39 -54.33
N ASP A 629 -37.89 28.73 -54.23
CA ASP A 629 -36.93 27.97 -53.39
C ASP A 629 -37.01 28.48 -51.96
N ARG A 630 -37.68 27.77 -51.07
CA ARG A 630 -37.77 28.08 -49.64
C ARG A 630 -36.45 27.98 -48.92
N PHE A 631 -35.45 27.34 -49.52
CA PHE A 631 -34.13 27.17 -48.95
C PHE A 631 -33.10 28.21 -49.48
N ALA A 632 -33.52 29.11 -50.36
CA ALA A 632 -32.70 30.23 -50.76
C ALA A 632 -32.81 31.39 -49.75
N PRO A 633 -31.69 32.02 -49.36
CA PRO A 633 -31.70 33.21 -48.50
C PRO A 633 -32.38 34.40 -49.19
N THR A 634 -33.31 35.05 -48.47
CA THR A 634 -33.96 36.29 -48.95
C THR A 634 -33.06 37.51 -48.73
N GLU A 635 -33.35 38.63 -49.40
CA GLU A 635 -32.64 39.90 -49.16
C GLU A 635 -32.84 40.41 -47.73
N ALA A 636 -33.98 40.12 -47.12
CA ALA A 636 -34.22 40.43 -45.70
C ALA A 636 -33.32 39.59 -44.76
N ASP A 637 -33.11 38.31 -45.10
CA ASP A 637 -32.18 37.46 -44.33
C ASP A 637 -30.74 37.92 -44.45
N LYS A 638 -30.31 38.29 -45.64
CA LYS A 638 -28.96 38.85 -45.89
C LYS A 638 -28.73 40.15 -45.14
N LYS A 639 -29.75 41.03 -45.11
CA LYS A 639 -29.67 42.28 -44.36
C LYS A 639 -29.55 42.04 -42.86
N LYS A 640 -30.35 41.15 -42.28
CA LYS A 640 -30.25 40.77 -40.88
C LYS A 640 -28.83 40.24 -40.52
N TYR A 641 -28.23 39.45 -41.40
CA TYR A 641 -26.87 38.97 -41.22
C TYR A 641 -25.85 40.09 -41.29
N GLN A 642 -25.98 41.03 -42.20
CA GLN A 642 -25.11 42.21 -42.26
C GLN A 642 -25.21 43.06 -41.01
N ASP A 643 -26.44 43.32 -40.52
CA ASP A 643 -26.66 44.05 -39.28
C ASP A 643 -26.07 43.36 -38.05
N TYR A 644 -26.19 42.01 -37.99
CA TYR A 644 -25.56 41.17 -36.98
C TYR A 644 -24.04 41.30 -37.02
N MET A 645 -23.42 41.08 -38.19
CA MET A 645 -21.96 41.20 -38.35
C MET A 645 -21.44 42.61 -38.03
N ALA A 646 -22.22 43.64 -38.30
CA ALA A 646 -21.88 45.04 -37.96
C ALA A 646 -21.96 45.31 -36.43
N SER A 647 -22.76 44.54 -35.70
CA SER A 647 -22.92 44.66 -34.24
C SER A 647 -21.79 43.98 -33.46
N LEU A 648 -20.99 43.07 -34.10
CA LEU A 648 -19.89 42.33 -33.46
C LEU A 648 -18.63 43.22 -33.39
N ASN A 649 -17.88 43.05 -32.26
CA ASN A 649 -16.49 43.55 -32.17
C ASN A 649 -15.53 42.70 -33.04
N GLU A 650 -14.28 43.14 -33.18
CA GLU A 650 -13.31 42.46 -34.04
C GLU A 650 -12.96 41.03 -33.56
N ASP A 651 -12.90 40.79 -32.23
CA ASP A 651 -12.66 39.45 -31.68
C ASP A 651 -13.83 38.52 -31.95
N GLU A 652 -15.07 38.98 -31.79
CA GLU A 652 -16.27 38.23 -32.10
C GLU A 652 -16.38 37.91 -33.60
N LYS A 653 -16.07 38.87 -34.48
CA LYS A 653 -16.00 38.62 -35.93
C LYS A 653 -14.98 37.53 -36.26
N LYS A 654 -13.80 37.57 -35.61
CA LYS A 654 -12.78 36.56 -35.80
C LYS A 654 -13.27 35.19 -35.36
N LEU A 655 -13.92 35.06 -34.18
CA LEU A 655 -14.48 33.82 -33.70
C LEU A 655 -15.53 33.24 -34.65
N VAL A 656 -16.44 34.06 -35.16
CA VAL A 656 -17.46 33.64 -36.13
C VAL A 656 -16.81 33.16 -37.44
N SER A 657 -15.71 33.80 -37.86
CA SER A 657 -15.03 33.44 -39.12
C SER A 657 -14.13 32.20 -39.01
N GLU A 658 -13.57 31.94 -37.83
CA GLU A 658 -12.64 30.82 -37.59
C GLU A 658 -13.35 29.45 -37.43
N GLY A 659 -14.64 29.41 -37.26
CA GLY A 659 -15.43 28.17 -37.22
C GLY A 659 -15.03 27.20 -36.12
N LYS A 660 -14.78 27.72 -34.89
CA LYS A 660 -14.39 26.89 -33.77
C LYS A 660 -15.45 25.84 -33.42
N ASN A 661 -14.97 24.66 -33.02
CA ASN A 661 -15.78 23.56 -32.58
C ASN A 661 -15.95 23.61 -31.06
N PHE A 662 -17.16 23.27 -30.59
CA PHE A 662 -17.44 23.06 -29.18
C PHE A 662 -18.02 21.68 -29.02
N TYR A 663 -17.58 21.03 -27.95
CA TYR A 663 -18.13 19.75 -27.55
C TYR A 663 -18.71 19.86 -26.15
N VAL A 664 -19.92 19.34 -25.96
CA VAL A 664 -20.46 19.11 -24.63
C VAL A 664 -20.28 17.63 -24.33
N VAL A 665 -19.38 17.35 -23.40
CA VAL A 665 -19.06 15.99 -22.99
C VAL A 665 -19.74 15.71 -21.65
N ASN A 666 -20.55 14.65 -21.62
CA ASN A 666 -21.22 14.18 -20.43
C ASN A 666 -20.45 13.00 -19.85
N PHE A 667 -19.95 13.15 -18.65
CA PHE A 667 -19.26 12.11 -17.88
C PHE A 667 -20.19 11.55 -16.81
N LYS A 668 -19.99 10.27 -16.47
CA LYS A 668 -20.68 9.61 -15.37
C LYS A 668 -19.70 8.88 -14.47
N ASN A 669 -19.84 9.06 -13.17
CA ASN A 669 -19.18 8.29 -12.15
C ASN A 669 -20.09 7.13 -11.73
N LYS A 670 -19.83 5.94 -12.24
CA LYS A 670 -20.59 4.71 -12.00
C LYS A 670 -20.14 3.99 -10.73
N GLY A 671 -18.89 4.15 -10.36
CA GLY A 671 -18.28 3.47 -9.22
C GLY A 671 -18.57 4.13 -7.88
N GLY A 672 -18.77 5.45 -7.88
CA GLY A 672 -19.04 6.24 -6.68
C GLY A 672 -17.80 6.91 -6.06
N LEU A 673 -16.58 6.47 -6.37
CA LEU A 673 -15.35 7.14 -5.96
C LEU A 673 -15.00 8.24 -6.96
N PRO A 674 -15.08 9.55 -6.58
CA PRO A 674 -14.72 10.64 -7.48
C PRO A 674 -13.21 10.67 -7.69
N MET A 675 -12.81 10.86 -8.95
CA MET A 675 -11.41 11.00 -9.35
C MET A 675 -11.30 12.10 -10.43
N PRO A 676 -10.11 12.65 -10.67
CA PRO A 676 -9.89 13.55 -11.79
C PRO A 676 -10.38 12.95 -13.11
N VAL A 677 -10.93 13.79 -13.98
CA VAL A 677 -11.31 13.37 -15.34
C VAL A 677 -10.14 13.71 -16.27
N ILE A 678 -9.49 12.66 -16.77
CA ILE A 678 -8.36 12.77 -17.69
C ILE A 678 -8.82 12.28 -19.05
N ILE A 679 -8.80 13.14 -20.06
CA ILE A 679 -9.35 12.80 -21.36
C ILE A 679 -8.37 13.13 -22.48
N LYS A 680 -8.12 12.16 -23.36
CA LYS A 680 -7.35 12.34 -24.58
C LYS A 680 -8.28 12.59 -25.77
N LEU A 681 -7.98 13.62 -26.50
CA LEU A 681 -8.63 14.01 -27.74
C LEU A 681 -7.75 13.57 -28.92
N ASN A 682 -8.30 12.80 -29.86
CA ASN A 682 -7.65 12.53 -31.13
C ASN A 682 -8.35 13.38 -32.21
N TYR A 683 -7.58 14.20 -32.90
CA TYR A 683 -8.08 15.09 -33.93
C TYR A 683 -8.07 14.43 -35.32
N GLU A 684 -8.91 14.96 -36.23
CA GLU A 684 -9.02 14.46 -37.60
C GLU A 684 -7.68 14.54 -38.38
N ASP A 685 -6.81 15.47 -38.03
CA ASP A 685 -5.47 15.62 -38.62
C ASP A 685 -4.41 14.67 -38.02
N GLY A 686 -4.79 13.78 -37.12
CA GLY A 686 -3.92 12.83 -36.42
C GLY A 686 -3.17 13.39 -35.22
N SER A 687 -3.34 14.67 -34.90
CA SER A 687 -2.77 15.24 -33.67
C SER A 687 -3.58 14.82 -32.42
N GLU A 688 -2.95 14.90 -31.26
CA GLU A 688 -3.55 14.51 -29.98
C GLU A 688 -3.38 15.61 -28.92
N GLU A 689 -4.33 15.66 -27.98
CA GLU A 689 -4.27 16.55 -26.81
C GLU A 689 -4.80 15.82 -25.58
N VAL A 690 -4.23 16.08 -24.39
CA VAL A 690 -4.73 15.53 -23.12
C VAL A 690 -5.19 16.66 -22.23
N LEU A 691 -6.46 16.62 -21.85
CA LEU A 691 -7.07 17.55 -20.90
C LEU A 691 -7.24 16.88 -19.56
N ARG A 692 -7.00 17.65 -18.48
CA ARG A 692 -7.12 17.19 -17.10
C ARG A 692 -8.08 18.11 -16.35
N PHE A 693 -9.11 17.54 -15.77
CA PHE A 693 -10.05 18.23 -14.90
C PHE A 693 -9.90 17.66 -13.49
N PRO A 694 -9.73 18.49 -12.48
CA PRO A 694 -9.56 18.02 -11.10
C PRO A 694 -10.84 17.33 -10.60
N ALA A 695 -10.74 16.55 -9.52
CA ALA A 695 -11.85 15.76 -8.98
C ALA A 695 -13.04 16.62 -8.56
N GLU A 696 -12.83 17.89 -8.24
CA GLU A 696 -13.87 18.86 -7.89
C GLU A 696 -14.88 19.13 -9.00
N VAL A 697 -14.64 18.64 -10.21
CA VAL A 697 -15.66 18.62 -11.27
C VAL A 697 -16.93 17.88 -10.83
N TRP A 698 -16.80 16.95 -9.87
CA TRP A 698 -17.88 16.15 -9.29
C TRP A 698 -18.54 16.78 -8.05
N ARG A 699 -18.03 17.90 -7.52
CA ARG A 699 -18.44 18.45 -6.21
C ARG A 699 -19.93 18.81 -6.10
N LEU A 700 -20.57 19.22 -7.19
CA LEU A 700 -21.99 19.58 -7.23
C LEU A 700 -22.89 18.39 -7.53
N ASN A 701 -22.36 17.37 -8.20
CA ASN A 701 -23.03 16.12 -8.53
C ASN A 701 -21.98 15.04 -8.71
N ASP A 702 -21.89 14.12 -7.73
CA ASP A 702 -20.91 13.03 -7.70
C ASP A 702 -21.22 11.89 -8.68
N VAL A 703 -22.37 11.94 -9.38
CA VAL A 703 -22.80 10.94 -10.35
C VAL A 703 -22.57 11.40 -11.79
N THR A 704 -22.81 12.68 -12.10
CA THR A 704 -22.72 13.21 -13.47
C THR A 704 -22.02 14.55 -13.52
N ALA A 705 -21.16 14.73 -14.52
CA ALA A 705 -20.51 16.01 -14.80
C ALA A 705 -20.57 16.33 -16.29
N LYS A 706 -20.74 17.60 -16.61
CA LYS A 706 -20.74 18.11 -17.99
C LYS A 706 -19.62 19.12 -18.18
N LYS A 707 -18.87 18.95 -19.26
CA LYS A 707 -17.82 19.91 -19.64
C LYS A 707 -18.05 20.44 -21.05
N ILE A 708 -17.94 21.74 -21.20
CA ILE A 708 -17.87 22.39 -22.52
C ILE A 708 -16.38 22.47 -22.87
N ILE A 709 -16.01 21.84 -23.97
CA ILE A 709 -14.62 21.76 -24.44
C ILE A 709 -14.53 22.46 -25.81
N PRO A 710 -14.00 23.69 -25.88
CA PRO A 710 -13.73 24.37 -27.13
C PRO A 710 -12.46 23.83 -27.77
N THR A 711 -12.48 23.58 -29.08
CA THR A 711 -11.31 23.12 -29.84
C THR A 711 -11.21 23.89 -31.15
N SER A 712 -9.98 24.05 -31.68
CA SER A 712 -9.76 24.60 -33.01
C SER A 712 -9.88 23.57 -34.13
N LYS A 713 -9.91 22.27 -33.77
CA LYS A 713 -9.94 21.13 -34.69
C LYS A 713 -11.07 20.21 -34.39
N LYS A 714 -11.48 19.43 -35.37
CA LYS A 714 -12.52 18.41 -35.17
C LYS A 714 -11.95 17.19 -34.45
N VAL A 715 -12.60 16.80 -33.34
CA VAL A 715 -12.25 15.61 -32.57
C VAL A 715 -12.97 14.40 -33.16
N VAL A 716 -12.23 13.34 -33.41
CA VAL A 716 -12.74 12.09 -33.98
C VAL A 716 -12.83 10.95 -32.98
N LYS A 717 -12.01 11.01 -31.93
CA LYS A 717 -12.02 10.01 -30.82
C LYS A 717 -11.70 10.68 -29.49
N TRP A 718 -12.40 10.21 -28.47
CA TRP A 718 -12.25 10.60 -27.07
C TRP A 718 -11.86 9.38 -26.28
N THR A 719 -10.85 9.50 -25.41
CA THR A 719 -10.40 8.39 -24.54
C THR A 719 -10.25 8.90 -23.13
N LEU A 720 -11.05 8.38 -22.20
CA LEU A 720 -10.97 8.64 -20.77
C LEU A 720 -9.86 7.78 -20.17
N ASP A 721 -9.12 8.34 -19.23
CA ASP A 721 -7.97 7.71 -18.53
C ASP A 721 -7.00 6.97 -19.49
N PRO A 722 -6.43 7.69 -20.46
CA PRO A 722 -5.63 7.07 -21.55
C PRO A 722 -4.34 6.41 -21.06
N PHE A 723 -3.89 6.72 -19.84
CA PHE A 723 -2.65 6.21 -19.25
C PHE A 723 -2.87 5.36 -18.00
N TYR A 724 -4.13 4.99 -17.72
CA TYR A 724 -4.51 4.16 -16.56
C TYR A 724 -4.09 4.75 -15.21
N GLU A 725 -4.33 6.05 -15.02
CA GLU A 725 -3.86 6.81 -13.86
C GLU A 725 -4.78 6.72 -12.63
N ILE A 726 -6.05 6.30 -12.78
CA ILE A 726 -7.07 6.41 -11.72
C ILE A 726 -7.63 5.08 -11.22
N ALA A 727 -7.11 3.95 -11.66
CA ALA A 727 -7.59 2.61 -11.28
C ALA A 727 -9.05 2.33 -11.68
N ASP A 728 -9.48 2.79 -12.85
CA ASP A 728 -10.82 2.54 -13.39
C ASP A 728 -11.06 1.04 -13.57
N ILE A 729 -12.15 0.54 -12.96
CA ILE A 729 -12.47 -0.89 -12.98
C ILE A 729 -13.11 -1.35 -14.29
N ASP A 730 -13.62 -0.45 -15.13
CA ASP A 730 -14.26 -0.77 -16.40
C ASP A 730 -13.81 0.20 -17.50
N THR A 731 -12.83 -0.23 -18.29
CA THR A 731 -12.25 0.58 -19.37
C THR A 731 -12.96 0.39 -20.71
N GLU A 732 -13.98 -0.47 -20.79
CA GLU A 732 -14.72 -0.71 -22.05
C GLU A 732 -15.58 0.51 -22.45
N ASP A 733 -15.97 1.31 -21.46
CA ASP A 733 -16.77 2.51 -21.69
C ASP A 733 -15.95 3.82 -21.62
N ASN A 734 -14.64 3.74 -21.62
CA ASN A 734 -13.73 4.88 -21.61
C ASN A 734 -13.49 5.52 -22.99
N THR A 735 -14.06 4.97 -24.07
CA THR A 735 -13.88 5.53 -25.41
C THR A 735 -15.20 6.04 -26.01
N PHE A 736 -15.10 7.10 -26.80
CA PHE A 736 -16.23 7.59 -27.61
C PHE A 736 -15.70 8.02 -29.00
N PRO A 737 -16.38 7.59 -30.11
CA PRO A 737 -17.45 6.61 -30.16
C PRO A 737 -17.08 5.27 -29.56
N ARG A 738 -18.07 4.51 -29.07
CA ARG A 738 -17.84 3.17 -28.50
C ARG A 738 -17.20 2.24 -29.52
N GLU A 739 -16.10 1.62 -29.16
CA GLU A 739 -15.47 0.56 -29.95
C GLU A 739 -15.89 -0.81 -29.41
N PRO A 740 -16.16 -1.80 -30.26
CA PRO A 740 -16.40 -3.16 -29.78
C PRO A 740 -15.20 -3.68 -29.01
N ALA A 741 -15.43 -4.23 -27.81
CA ALA A 741 -14.38 -4.83 -27.01
C ALA A 741 -13.71 -5.98 -27.76
N GLN A 742 -12.40 -5.85 -28.02
CA GLN A 742 -11.60 -6.94 -28.59
C GLN A 742 -10.91 -7.68 -27.45
N PRO A 743 -11.05 -9.01 -27.33
CA PRO A 743 -10.35 -9.76 -26.30
C PRO A 743 -8.83 -9.60 -26.47
N THR A 744 -8.13 -9.26 -25.40
CA THR A 744 -6.67 -9.14 -25.42
C THR A 744 -6.01 -10.49 -25.71
N LYS A 745 -4.77 -10.47 -26.22
CA LYS A 745 -3.99 -11.72 -26.42
C LYS A 745 -3.87 -12.54 -25.12
N VAL A 746 -3.81 -11.86 -23.96
CA VAL A 746 -3.78 -12.51 -22.64
C VAL A 746 -5.13 -13.15 -22.29
N GLN A 747 -6.24 -12.50 -22.59
CA GLN A 747 -7.57 -13.07 -22.40
C GLN A 747 -7.79 -14.27 -23.30
N LEU A 748 -7.40 -14.19 -24.57
CA LEU A 748 -7.43 -15.32 -25.53
C LEU A 748 -6.54 -16.47 -25.04
N PHE A 749 -5.36 -16.17 -24.50
CA PHE A 749 -4.45 -17.17 -23.93
C PHE A 749 -5.05 -17.86 -22.69
N LYS A 750 -5.68 -17.11 -21.79
CA LYS A 750 -6.38 -17.66 -20.61
C LYS A 750 -7.58 -18.52 -21.00
N MET A 751 -8.31 -18.16 -22.06
CA MET A 751 -9.43 -18.94 -22.56
C MET A 751 -8.97 -20.28 -23.18
N GLN A 752 -7.73 -20.38 -23.65
CA GLN A 752 -7.18 -21.61 -24.24
C GLN A 752 -6.67 -22.64 -23.24
N GLY A 753 -6.76 -22.35 -21.92
CA GLY A 753 -6.55 -23.33 -20.83
C GLY A 753 -5.24 -24.12 -20.92
N ARG A 754 -4.07 -23.47 -20.72
CA ARG A 754 -2.82 -24.20 -20.48
C ARG A 754 -2.60 -24.41 -18.99
N THR A 755 -2.78 -25.63 -18.54
CA THR A 755 -2.22 -26.14 -17.28
C THR A 755 -0.70 -26.22 -17.44
N TYR A 756 0.03 -25.45 -16.64
CA TYR A 756 1.48 -25.60 -16.53
C TYR A 756 1.76 -26.89 -15.73
N SER A 757 2.12 -27.97 -16.42
CA SER A 757 2.68 -29.15 -15.78
C SER A 757 4.17 -28.92 -15.52
N GLY A 758 4.64 -29.27 -14.32
CA GLY A 758 6.00 -29.01 -13.83
C GLY A 758 7.11 -29.52 -14.77
N GLY A 759 7.67 -28.60 -15.53
CA GLY A 759 8.88 -28.79 -16.33
C GLY A 759 10.06 -28.05 -15.69
N ALA A 760 11.27 -28.30 -16.19
CA ALA A 760 12.47 -27.58 -15.77
C ALA A 760 12.27 -26.05 -15.89
N ASN A 761 12.80 -25.26 -14.94
CA ASN A 761 12.75 -23.83 -15.05
C ASN A 761 13.68 -23.31 -16.18
N PRO A 762 13.47 -22.09 -16.73
CA PRO A 762 14.24 -21.60 -17.87
C PRO A 762 15.77 -21.61 -17.65
N MET A 763 16.23 -21.43 -16.43
CA MET A 763 17.65 -21.48 -16.06
C MET A 763 18.19 -22.90 -16.13
N GLN A 764 17.41 -23.90 -15.69
CA GLN A 764 17.73 -25.33 -15.83
C GLN A 764 17.76 -25.76 -17.30
N GLU A 765 16.79 -25.31 -18.10
CA GLU A 765 16.74 -25.57 -19.54
C GLU A 765 17.99 -25.05 -20.26
N ALA A 766 18.41 -23.79 -19.95
CA ALA A 766 19.62 -23.23 -20.52
C ALA A 766 20.90 -23.93 -20.08
N GLN A 767 20.99 -24.43 -18.84
CA GLN A 767 22.12 -25.22 -18.36
C GLN A 767 22.17 -26.63 -19.06
N ASN A 768 21.00 -27.25 -19.21
CA ASN A 768 20.89 -28.54 -19.90
C ASN A 768 21.27 -28.42 -21.39
N ALA A 769 20.83 -27.34 -22.05
CA ALA A 769 21.23 -27.06 -23.44
C ALA A 769 22.75 -26.85 -23.59
N LYS A 770 23.40 -26.14 -22.66
CA LYS A 770 24.87 -25.98 -22.63
C LYS A 770 25.59 -27.30 -22.41
N LYS A 771 25.10 -28.14 -21.52
CA LYS A 771 25.65 -29.51 -21.29
C LYS A 771 25.50 -30.38 -22.52
N ALA A 772 24.36 -30.35 -23.20
CA ALA A 772 24.12 -31.08 -24.42
C ALA A 772 25.02 -30.60 -25.57
N GLY A 773 25.22 -29.28 -25.72
CA GLY A 773 26.14 -28.71 -26.71
C GLY A 773 27.63 -29.02 -26.45
N ALA A 774 28.04 -29.13 -25.18
CA ALA A 774 29.39 -29.52 -24.82
C ALA A 774 29.70 -31.00 -25.11
N VAL A 775 28.68 -31.87 -25.04
CA VAL A 775 28.83 -33.30 -25.37
C VAL A 775 28.95 -33.54 -26.89
N THR A 776 28.36 -32.66 -27.73
CA THR A 776 28.47 -32.79 -29.19
C THR A 776 29.75 -32.15 -29.74
N GLY A 777 30.43 -31.24 -28.98
CA GLY A 777 31.70 -30.61 -29.38
C GLY A 777 32.97 -31.42 -29.06
N SER A 778 32.87 -32.58 -28.39
CA SER A 778 34.04 -33.44 -28.06
C SER A 778 34.18 -34.67 -28.96
N LYS A 779 33.47 -34.74 -30.07
CA LYS A 779 33.59 -35.76 -31.09
C LYS A 779 33.88 -35.13 -32.47
N ASN A 780 35.00 -34.46 -32.59
CA ASN A 780 35.68 -34.24 -33.90
C ASN A 780 37.17 -34.14 -33.68
#